data_bf58e70db766a852593c52de01e7ba9a
#
_entry.id   bf58e70db766a852593c52de01e7ba9a
#
_cell.length_a   1.000
_cell.length_b   1.000
_cell.length_c   1.000
_cell.angle_alpha   90.00
_cell.angle_beta   90.00
_cell.angle_gamma   90.00
#
_symmetry.space_group_name_H-M   'P 1'
#
loop_
_entity.id
_entity.type
_entity.pdbx_description
1 polymer ?
#
loop_
_entity_poly.entity_id
_entity_poly.type
_entity_poly.pdbx_seq_one_letter_code
_entity_poly.pdbx_strand_id
1 'polypeptide(L)'
;MSWKSAVKDSGAGYYTLHTEEIGSVPVRLFLTPNLLDQVEESIYPQIVNAASFPGVKLVAITPDVHHGYGVPIGTVLLTDAEMGAVAMGPVGFDIGCFTGDTRVPTLGGPRALRELAEAGGEHWIFSLTTEQRIVAAKATAQLTRRAAALLRVTLDDGATINCTPDHQFMLRDGAWREARSLSPGNSLMPFYNRYAPGGYRVVKHPATGGRQTVHWIMARQGLLRQIPSFPGQRTVIHHKNFTPDDCRLDNLEFMEPARLAAIARKASTPEGRIYFALRGTANIERYMRERPEHFKQSVAGNGKRGKGFLIAYNQSERGRSKSSQVAHRAYFCKTCGEAVVGGFGINNHRRWRHGFNHKVASVEVLERHEDVYCLSVPEYGNFALEAGVFVHNCGMMSASSVVPVSAATPENRLRFNREVTRRVALGPGKVSRTRLKSLTQNQFEAIIRGGAAYYAQHYGERVDRTRAERDRLPVDDAWQPPWGGQGRPERGVPQLGTLGGGNHFIELQGNVGTDTLYVQLHSGSRGFGHGLATNYFQLAKEENPAIKALDLGYFTPESAHYRDYLNAVAAGGNFAIVNRLAMFEQIAMAFEEVFGRPLSLVYEISHNLVQREHHPEFGWVHVHRKGATRAFPAGYDDPQAGHPILIPGSNRDSSFILRAADQAHLSGYSVNHGSGRRMSRTAARKGLKQDEVNAAYREAGIVVNTDGVVPIDESKDAYKSSREVVEAVTRAGLATIEHELVPLASIKGNE
;
A
#
# COMPACT_ATOMS: atom_id res chain seq x y z
N MET A 1 31.45 -2.02 -17.66
CA MET A 1 31.31 -0.60 -18.09
C MET A 1 29.92 -0.17 -17.71
N SER A 2 29.72 1.10 -17.30
CA SER A 2 28.38 1.64 -17.05
C SER A 2 27.58 1.66 -18.35
N TRP A 3 26.30 1.31 -18.33
CA TRP A 3 25.38 1.43 -19.46
C TRP A 3 25.31 2.85 -20.05
N LYS A 4 25.65 3.85 -19.24
CA LYS A 4 25.70 5.26 -19.66
C LYS A 4 26.71 5.52 -20.79
N SER A 5 27.72 4.66 -20.92
CA SER A 5 28.69 4.75 -22.05
C SER A 5 28.06 4.39 -23.41
N ALA A 6 26.91 3.72 -23.43
CA ALA A 6 26.15 3.41 -24.63
C ALA A 6 25.11 4.49 -24.99
N VAL A 7 24.96 5.53 -24.16
CA VAL A 7 24.05 6.67 -24.39
C VAL A 7 24.68 7.64 -25.38
N LYS A 8 23.89 8.08 -26.39
CA LYS A 8 24.30 9.02 -27.40
C LYS A 8 23.37 10.23 -27.45
N ASP A 9 23.92 11.44 -27.54
CA ASP A 9 23.12 12.65 -27.76
C ASP A 9 22.51 12.60 -29.18
N SER A 10 21.20 12.82 -29.28
CA SER A 10 20.49 12.85 -30.55
C SER A 10 20.69 14.16 -31.34
N GLY A 11 21.20 15.21 -30.69
CA GLY A 11 21.21 16.58 -31.21
C GLY A 11 19.84 17.29 -31.20
N ALA A 12 18.78 16.60 -30.77
CA ALA A 12 17.40 17.11 -30.73
C ALA A 12 16.87 17.31 -29.30
N GLY A 13 17.75 17.45 -28.32
CA GLY A 13 17.38 17.72 -26.92
C GLY A 13 17.07 16.49 -26.08
N TYR A 14 17.30 15.29 -26.59
CA TYR A 14 17.18 14.03 -25.87
C TYR A 14 18.35 13.08 -26.20
N TYR A 15 18.51 12.01 -25.46
CA TYR A 15 19.51 10.97 -25.71
C TYR A 15 18.86 9.68 -26.21
N THR A 16 19.64 8.88 -26.95
CA THR A 16 19.27 7.51 -27.36
C THR A 16 20.13 6.48 -26.64
N LEU A 17 19.55 5.34 -26.34
CA LEU A 17 20.26 4.21 -25.70
C LEU A 17 20.12 2.97 -26.59
N HIS A 18 21.25 2.39 -26.99
CA HIS A 18 21.33 1.18 -27.77
C HIS A 18 22.29 0.17 -27.11
N THR A 19 21.81 -0.99 -26.76
CA THR A 19 22.60 -2.09 -26.21
C THR A 19 22.11 -3.41 -26.81
N GLU A 20 22.90 -4.45 -26.71
CA GLU A 20 22.54 -5.78 -27.21
C GLU A 20 21.29 -6.34 -26.52
N GLU A 21 21.15 -6.09 -25.20
CA GLU A 21 20.01 -6.55 -24.39
C GLU A 21 18.69 -5.86 -24.75
N ILE A 22 18.74 -4.59 -25.21
CA ILE A 22 17.57 -3.84 -25.68
C ILE A 22 17.20 -4.23 -27.12
N GLY A 23 18.18 -4.68 -27.90
CA GLY A 23 17.98 -5.06 -29.30
C GLY A 23 17.63 -3.85 -30.19
N SER A 24 16.64 -4.00 -31.07
CA SER A 24 16.23 -2.97 -32.05
C SER A 24 15.18 -1.98 -31.52
N VAL A 25 14.74 -2.11 -30.28
CA VAL A 25 13.70 -1.22 -29.70
C VAL A 25 14.28 0.19 -29.50
N PRO A 26 13.68 1.26 -30.06
CA PRO A 26 14.08 2.62 -29.80
C PRO A 26 13.89 2.98 -28.31
N VAL A 27 14.97 3.46 -27.67
CA VAL A 27 14.93 4.01 -26.31
C VAL A 27 15.36 5.46 -26.34
N ARG A 28 14.49 6.38 -25.92
CA ARG A 28 14.71 7.82 -25.88
C ARG A 28 14.74 8.31 -24.43
N LEU A 29 15.77 9.05 -24.01
CA LEU A 29 15.94 9.56 -22.66
C LEU A 29 15.86 11.09 -22.68
N PHE A 30 14.82 11.65 -22.10
CA PHE A 30 14.58 13.10 -22.03
C PHE A 30 15.21 13.68 -20.75
N LEU A 31 16.52 13.84 -20.75
CA LEU A 31 17.32 14.22 -19.58
C LEU A 31 18.24 15.40 -19.92
N THR A 32 18.55 16.24 -18.94
CA THR A 32 19.72 17.10 -19.01
C THR A 32 20.99 16.27 -18.77
N PRO A 33 22.21 16.78 -19.12
CA PRO A 33 23.47 16.09 -18.78
C PRO A 33 23.57 15.76 -17.29
N ASN A 34 23.22 16.69 -16.43
CA ASN A 34 23.28 16.53 -14.99
C ASN A 34 22.24 15.48 -14.48
N LEU A 35 21.03 15.48 -15.03
CA LEU A 35 20.04 14.44 -14.70
C LEU A 35 20.49 13.05 -15.16
N LEU A 36 21.13 12.93 -16.33
CA LEU A 36 21.69 11.65 -16.81
C LEU A 36 22.78 11.13 -15.87
N ASP A 37 23.63 12.00 -15.37
CA ASP A 37 24.68 11.63 -14.41
C ASP A 37 24.07 11.15 -13.07
N GLN A 38 22.96 11.72 -12.65
CA GLN A 38 22.24 11.36 -11.42
C GLN A 38 21.42 10.07 -11.53
N VAL A 39 21.13 9.55 -12.73
CA VAL A 39 20.40 8.29 -12.89
C VAL A 39 21.19 7.13 -12.30
N GLU A 40 20.53 6.36 -11.43
CA GLU A 40 21.11 5.20 -10.77
C GLU A 40 21.39 4.07 -11.76
N GLU A 41 22.51 3.32 -11.57
CA GLU A 41 22.83 2.13 -12.39
C GLU A 41 21.73 1.07 -12.35
N SER A 42 20.98 0.99 -11.26
CA SER A 42 19.86 0.07 -11.06
C SER A 42 18.66 0.30 -12.00
N ILE A 43 18.63 1.42 -12.71
CA ILE A 43 17.57 1.76 -13.68
C ILE A 43 17.73 0.96 -14.99
N TYR A 44 18.96 0.64 -15.40
CA TYR A 44 19.22 -0.02 -16.66
C TYR A 44 18.49 -1.38 -16.82
N PRO A 45 18.56 -2.32 -15.86
CA PRO A 45 17.79 -3.56 -15.97
C PRO A 45 16.28 -3.35 -16.10
N GLN A 46 15.76 -2.26 -15.54
CA GLN A 46 14.34 -1.91 -15.65
C GLN A 46 13.98 -1.33 -17.03
N ILE A 47 14.91 -0.61 -17.70
CA ILE A 47 14.75 -0.18 -19.10
C ILE A 47 14.76 -1.40 -20.02
N VAL A 48 15.65 -2.37 -19.80
CA VAL A 48 15.68 -3.64 -20.54
C VAL A 48 14.35 -4.39 -20.39
N ASN A 49 13.81 -4.47 -19.16
CA ASN A 49 12.48 -5.06 -18.95
C ASN A 49 11.39 -4.32 -19.74
N ALA A 50 11.42 -2.99 -19.79
CA ALA A 50 10.46 -2.19 -20.56
C ALA A 50 10.54 -2.51 -22.06
N ALA A 51 11.76 -2.70 -22.59
CA ALA A 51 11.97 -3.05 -24.00
C ALA A 51 11.61 -4.49 -24.36
N SER A 52 11.43 -5.38 -23.39
CA SER A 52 11.22 -6.82 -23.59
C SER A 52 9.74 -7.25 -23.71
N PHE A 53 8.77 -6.35 -23.51
CA PHE A 53 7.36 -6.69 -23.70
C PHE A 53 7.04 -6.98 -25.17
N PRO A 54 6.09 -7.89 -25.46
CA PRO A 54 5.68 -8.18 -26.85
C PRO A 54 5.17 -6.93 -27.60
N GLY A 55 5.66 -6.71 -28.82
CA GLY A 55 5.20 -5.65 -29.70
C GLY A 55 5.61 -4.22 -29.31
N VAL A 56 6.67 -4.04 -28.51
CA VAL A 56 7.19 -2.69 -28.16
C VAL A 56 7.67 -1.94 -29.38
N LYS A 57 7.21 -0.70 -29.54
CA LYS A 57 7.59 0.25 -30.59
C LYS A 57 8.53 1.35 -30.10
N LEU A 58 8.38 1.76 -28.84
CA LEU A 58 9.19 2.84 -28.22
C LEU A 58 9.19 2.67 -26.71
N VAL A 59 10.35 2.94 -26.11
CA VAL A 59 10.49 3.22 -24.67
C VAL A 59 11.00 4.66 -24.52
N ALA A 60 10.20 5.53 -23.93
CA ALA A 60 10.61 6.89 -23.58
C ALA A 60 10.76 7.03 -22.06
N ILE A 61 11.88 7.58 -21.63
CA ILE A 61 12.23 7.82 -20.24
C ILE A 61 12.18 9.31 -19.95
N THR A 62 11.32 9.73 -19.04
CA THR A 62 11.09 11.12 -18.68
C THR A 62 12.08 11.64 -17.61
N PRO A 63 12.23 12.97 -17.45
CA PRO A 63 13.26 13.57 -16.57
C PRO A 63 13.16 13.17 -15.10
N ASP A 64 11.98 12.84 -14.62
CA ASP A 64 11.73 12.44 -13.25
C ASP A 64 12.09 10.98 -12.94
N VAL A 65 12.72 10.29 -13.90
CA VAL A 65 13.09 8.88 -13.81
C VAL A 65 13.77 8.52 -12.48
N HIS A 66 13.25 7.49 -11.84
CA HIS A 66 13.82 6.87 -10.64
C HIS A 66 13.38 5.42 -10.50
N HIS A 67 13.98 4.70 -9.58
CA HIS A 67 13.74 3.27 -9.40
C HIS A 67 12.27 2.95 -9.17
N GLY A 68 11.70 2.09 -10.04
CA GLY A 68 10.33 1.61 -9.99
C GLY A 68 10.24 0.09 -9.78
N TYR A 69 9.06 -0.47 -9.99
CA TYR A 69 8.79 -1.91 -9.99
C TYR A 69 8.77 -2.44 -11.43
N GLY A 70 9.60 -3.44 -11.71
CA GLY A 70 9.73 -4.06 -13.04
C GLY A 70 10.27 -3.12 -14.11
N VAL A 71 9.68 -1.94 -14.24
CA VAL A 71 10.10 -0.85 -15.11
C VAL A 71 10.26 0.45 -14.30
N PRO A 72 11.09 1.43 -14.74
CA PRO A 72 11.29 2.68 -14.01
C PRO A 72 9.98 3.47 -13.82
N ILE A 73 9.89 4.28 -12.78
CA ILE A 73 8.94 5.40 -12.75
C ILE A 73 9.47 6.49 -13.67
N GLY A 74 8.60 7.17 -14.41
CA GLY A 74 9.00 8.03 -15.50
C GLY A 74 9.20 7.25 -16.83
N THR A 75 8.44 6.16 -17.01
CA THR A 75 8.43 5.37 -18.27
C THR A 75 7.16 5.61 -19.06
N VAL A 76 7.36 5.85 -20.36
CA VAL A 76 6.31 5.79 -21.39
C VAL A 76 6.65 4.64 -22.32
N LEU A 77 5.75 3.65 -22.41
CA LEU A 77 5.93 2.45 -23.23
C LEU A 77 4.86 2.43 -24.32
N LEU A 78 5.26 2.37 -25.57
CA LEU A 78 4.37 2.19 -26.72
C LEU A 78 4.45 0.74 -27.20
N THR A 79 3.31 0.04 -27.26
CA THR A 79 3.18 -1.28 -27.86
C THR A 79 2.22 -1.21 -29.04
N ASP A 80 2.36 -2.09 -30.02
CA ASP A 80 1.45 -2.19 -31.15
C ASP A 80 0.01 -2.43 -30.65
N ALA A 81 -0.97 -1.69 -31.16
CA ALA A 81 -2.34 -1.78 -30.64
C ALA A 81 -3.09 -3.04 -31.10
N GLU A 82 -2.59 -3.76 -32.12
CA GLU A 82 -3.26 -4.94 -32.71
C GLU A 82 -2.53 -6.24 -32.37
N MET A 83 -1.23 -6.21 -32.22
CA MET A 83 -0.40 -7.38 -31.94
C MET A 83 0.43 -7.28 -30.68
N GLY A 84 0.52 -6.11 -30.08
CA GLY A 84 1.34 -5.85 -28.90
C GLY A 84 0.63 -6.16 -27.59
N ALA A 85 1.44 -6.32 -26.55
CA ALA A 85 0.94 -6.55 -25.20
C ALA A 85 0.39 -5.28 -24.54
N VAL A 86 -0.63 -5.44 -23.70
CA VAL A 86 -0.99 -4.49 -22.68
C VAL A 86 -0.31 -4.91 -21.37
N ALA A 87 0.72 -4.16 -20.99
CA ALA A 87 1.62 -4.48 -19.89
C ALA A 87 1.18 -3.81 -18.59
N MET A 88 1.35 -4.48 -17.45
CA MET A 88 0.88 -4.02 -16.16
C MET A 88 1.91 -3.14 -15.43
N GLY A 89 3.17 -3.53 -15.42
CA GLY A 89 4.24 -2.79 -14.75
C GLY A 89 4.37 -1.34 -15.20
N PRO A 90 4.26 -1.06 -16.52
CA PRO A 90 4.27 0.30 -17.05
C PRO A 90 3.02 1.16 -16.72
N VAL A 91 2.02 0.61 -16.04
CA VAL A 91 0.84 1.36 -15.56
C VAL A 91 0.98 1.82 -14.11
N GLY A 92 1.88 1.21 -13.32
CA GLY A 92 2.29 1.67 -11.99
C GLY A 92 1.37 1.28 -10.82
N PHE A 93 1.95 0.58 -9.82
CA PHE A 93 1.30 0.23 -8.54
C PHE A 93 2.32 0.26 -7.39
N ASP A 94 1.90 0.63 -6.18
CA ASP A 94 2.74 0.61 -4.97
C ASP A 94 2.50 -0.65 -4.15
N ILE A 95 3.50 -1.52 -4.01
CA ILE A 95 3.45 -2.76 -3.21
C ILE A 95 4.69 -2.89 -2.34
N GLY A 96 4.53 -2.81 -1.03
CA GLY A 96 5.59 -3.12 -0.06
C GLY A 96 5.71 -4.62 0.24
N CYS A 97 6.93 -5.14 0.56
CA CYS A 97 7.25 -6.57 0.65
C CYS A 97 8.14 -6.94 1.85
N PHE A 98 8.17 -8.25 2.22
CA PHE A 98 8.97 -8.82 3.31
C PHE A 98 9.97 -9.87 2.82
N THR A 99 11.01 -10.15 3.61
CA THR A 99 11.92 -11.29 3.34
C THR A 99 11.20 -12.62 3.45
N GLY A 100 11.67 -13.61 2.71
CA GLY A 100 11.03 -14.93 2.63
C GLY A 100 11.01 -15.73 3.94
N ASP A 101 11.86 -15.39 4.90
CA ASP A 101 11.91 -15.98 6.25
C ASP A 101 10.89 -15.33 7.21
N THR A 102 10.26 -14.23 6.81
CA THR A 102 9.21 -13.57 7.61
C THR A 102 8.04 -14.52 7.85
N ARG A 103 7.72 -14.76 9.11
CA ARG A 103 6.72 -15.74 9.51
C ARG A 103 5.33 -15.10 9.61
N VAL A 104 4.36 -15.78 9.04
CA VAL A 104 2.94 -15.42 9.06
C VAL A 104 2.16 -16.44 9.89
N PRO A 105 1.36 -16.02 10.86
CA PRO A 105 0.52 -16.92 11.63
C PRO A 105 -0.66 -17.42 10.78
N THR A 106 -0.61 -18.68 10.35
CA THR A 106 -1.70 -19.36 9.64
C THR A 106 -2.61 -20.11 10.62
N LEU A 107 -3.78 -20.57 10.18
CA LEU A 107 -4.66 -21.42 11.00
C LEU A 107 -4.01 -22.76 11.38
N GLY A 108 -3.12 -23.26 10.54
CA GLY A 108 -2.32 -24.45 10.80
C GLY A 108 -1.02 -24.19 11.58
N GLY A 109 -0.76 -22.96 12.05
CA GLY A 109 0.46 -22.51 12.73
C GLY A 109 1.29 -21.54 11.90
N PRO A 110 2.35 -20.93 12.48
CA PRO A 110 3.18 -19.97 11.77
C PRO A 110 4.00 -20.62 10.66
N ARG A 111 4.00 -20.01 9.46
CA ARG A 111 4.79 -20.46 8.31
C ARG A 111 5.55 -19.28 7.70
N ALA A 112 6.73 -19.54 7.12
CA ALA A 112 7.51 -18.53 6.42
C ALA A 112 6.83 -18.14 5.09
N LEU A 113 6.95 -16.87 4.67
CA LEU A 113 6.36 -16.39 3.41
C LEU A 113 6.87 -17.18 2.19
N ARG A 114 8.17 -17.52 2.18
CA ARG A 114 8.76 -18.39 1.14
C ARG A 114 8.06 -19.74 1.08
N GLU A 115 7.86 -20.39 2.22
CA GLU A 115 7.18 -21.70 2.29
C GLU A 115 5.72 -21.61 1.79
N LEU A 116 5.03 -20.50 2.07
CA LEU A 116 3.67 -20.27 1.61
C LEU A 116 3.63 -20.04 0.09
N ALA A 117 4.59 -19.28 -0.44
CA ALA A 117 4.71 -19.02 -1.88
C ALA A 117 5.09 -20.28 -2.68
N GLU A 118 6.01 -21.09 -2.18
CA GLU A 118 6.42 -22.38 -2.79
C GLU A 118 5.29 -23.42 -2.75
N ALA A 119 4.49 -23.43 -1.71
CA ALA A 119 3.34 -24.33 -1.59
C ALA A 119 2.20 -23.96 -2.56
N GLY A 120 2.16 -22.71 -3.02
CA GLY A 120 1.10 -22.19 -3.89
C GLY A 120 -0.29 -22.21 -3.26
N GLY A 121 -1.31 -21.77 -4.01
CA GLY A 121 -2.70 -21.80 -3.60
C GLY A 121 -3.06 -20.82 -2.46
N GLU A 122 -4.26 -20.97 -1.90
CA GLU A 122 -4.77 -20.13 -0.82
C GLU A 122 -4.41 -20.67 0.57
N HIS A 123 -4.02 -19.76 1.45
CA HIS A 123 -3.68 -20.06 2.84
C HIS A 123 -4.58 -19.29 3.80
N TRP A 124 -5.09 -19.95 4.83
CA TRP A 124 -5.83 -19.28 5.89
C TRP A 124 -4.89 -18.60 6.90
N ILE A 125 -5.00 -17.27 7.00
CA ILE A 125 -4.19 -16.41 7.85
C ILE A 125 -5.08 -15.56 8.76
N PHE A 126 -4.49 -14.68 9.58
CA PHE A 126 -5.24 -13.72 10.38
C PHE A 126 -5.16 -12.31 9.79
N SER A 127 -6.29 -11.65 9.78
CA SER A 127 -6.48 -10.29 9.31
C SER A 127 -7.26 -9.45 10.33
N LEU A 128 -7.35 -8.14 10.10
CA LEU A 128 -8.08 -7.20 10.94
C LEU A 128 -9.17 -6.50 10.13
N THR A 129 -10.40 -6.46 10.65
CA THR A 129 -11.49 -5.67 10.06
C THR A 129 -11.33 -4.19 10.36
N THR A 130 -12.11 -3.33 9.70
CA THR A 130 -12.18 -1.89 9.97
C THR A 130 -12.60 -1.57 11.41
N GLU A 131 -13.41 -2.43 12.04
CA GLU A 131 -13.77 -2.34 13.46
C GLU A 131 -12.74 -2.95 14.39
N GLN A 132 -11.52 -3.20 13.90
CA GLN A 132 -10.40 -3.78 14.64
C GLN A 132 -10.69 -5.18 15.22
N ARG A 133 -11.56 -5.97 14.57
CA ARG A 133 -11.81 -7.38 14.97
C ARG A 133 -10.83 -8.28 14.22
N ILE A 134 -10.23 -9.22 14.96
CA ILE A 134 -9.38 -10.26 14.36
C ILE A 134 -10.27 -11.31 13.71
N VAL A 135 -9.98 -11.62 12.46
CA VAL A 135 -10.72 -12.58 11.62
C VAL A 135 -9.76 -13.56 10.94
N ALA A 136 -10.26 -14.70 10.51
CA ALA A 136 -9.56 -15.56 9.58
C ALA A 136 -9.83 -15.09 8.15
N ALA A 137 -8.79 -15.02 7.31
CA ALA A 137 -8.86 -14.58 5.93
C ALA A 137 -8.03 -15.51 5.02
N LYS A 138 -8.46 -15.63 3.77
CA LYS A 138 -7.67 -16.32 2.75
C LYS A 138 -6.63 -15.38 2.17
N ALA A 139 -5.45 -15.90 1.90
CA ALA A 139 -4.34 -15.18 1.31
C ALA A 139 -3.54 -16.05 0.37
N THR A 140 -3.00 -15.46 -0.69
CA THR A 140 -2.00 -16.08 -1.56
C THR A 140 -0.65 -15.44 -1.33
N ALA A 141 0.40 -16.27 -1.22
CA ALA A 141 1.76 -15.79 -1.04
C ALA A 141 2.53 -15.86 -2.35
N GLN A 142 3.41 -14.89 -2.60
CA GLN A 142 4.18 -14.82 -3.83
C GLN A 142 5.53 -14.12 -3.65
N LEU A 143 6.49 -14.52 -4.49
CA LEU A 143 7.72 -13.76 -4.68
C LEU A 143 7.38 -12.47 -5.42
N THR A 144 7.71 -11.32 -4.84
CA THR A 144 7.39 -10.01 -5.42
C THR A 144 8.57 -9.28 -6.01
N ARG A 145 9.75 -9.39 -5.40
CA ARG A 145 10.99 -8.78 -5.89
C ARG A 145 12.19 -9.67 -5.61
N ARG A 146 13.17 -9.66 -6.53
CA ARG A 146 14.48 -10.26 -6.33
C ARG A 146 15.48 -9.20 -5.88
N ALA A 147 16.40 -9.58 -5.01
CA ALA A 147 17.48 -8.73 -4.51
C ALA A 147 17.02 -7.33 -4.08
N ALA A 148 15.93 -7.23 -3.31
CA ALA A 148 15.39 -5.97 -2.81
C ALA A 148 16.22 -5.39 -1.65
N ALA A 149 16.34 -4.06 -1.59
CA ALA A 149 16.88 -3.37 -0.43
C ALA A 149 15.96 -3.56 0.79
N LEU A 150 16.53 -3.76 1.96
CA LEU A 150 15.83 -4.16 3.16
C LEU A 150 16.03 -3.22 4.34
N LEU A 151 15.00 -3.11 5.17
CA LEU A 151 15.07 -2.59 6.53
C LEU A 151 14.79 -3.70 7.55
N ARG A 152 15.39 -3.56 8.72
CA ARG A 152 15.04 -4.33 9.91
C ARG A 152 14.29 -3.44 10.89
N VAL A 153 13.05 -3.75 11.15
CA VAL A 153 12.25 -3.14 12.21
C VAL A 153 12.35 -4.03 13.45
N THR A 154 12.90 -3.51 14.54
CA THR A 154 12.99 -4.21 15.83
C THR A 154 11.91 -3.65 16.76
N LEU A 155 11.14 -4.53 17.38
CA LEU A 155 10.08 -4.19 18.32
C LEU A 155 10.59 -4.21 19.78
N ASP A 156 9.84 -3.62 20.69
CA ASP A 156 10.16 -3.51 22.12
C ASP A 156 10.21 -4.85 22.87
N ASP A 157 9.65 -5.89 22.28
CA ASP A 157 9.74 -7.28 22.76
C ASP A 157 10.94 -8.05 22.19
N GLY A 158 11.73 -7.41 21.32
CA GLY A 158 12.90 -7.98 20.64
C GLY A 158 12.58 -8.73 19.36
N ALA A 159 11.32 -8.77 18.91
CA ALA A 159 10.96 -9.31 17.61
C ALA A 159 11.51 -8.43 16.49
N THR A 160 12.01 -9.05 15.42
CA THR A 160 12.55 -8.36 14.24
C THR A 160 11.77 -8.70 12.99
N ILE A 161 11.58 -7.69 12.12
CA ILE A 161 10.89 -7.81 10.83
C ILE A 161 11.80 -7.25 9.77
N ASN A 162 12.17 -8.06 8.78
CA ASN A 162 12.93 -7.60 7.63
C ASN A 162 11.95 -7.37 6.47
N CYS A 163 11.88 -6.15 5.98
CA CYS A 163 10.94 -5.74 4.94
C CYS A 163 11.54 -4.69 4.01
N THR A 164 10.90 -4.44 2.89
CA THR A 164 11.27 -3.31 2.03
C THR A 164 10.96 -1.98 2.70
N PRO A 165 11.69 -0.90 2.38
CA PRO A 165 11.52 0.41 3.03
C PRO A 165 10.12 1.01 2.90
N ASP A 166 9.43 0.71 1.83
CA ASP A 166 8.09 1.17 1.47
C ASP A 166 6.96 0.34 2.08
N HIS A 167 7.29 -0.71 2.83
CA HIS A 167 6.28 -1.57 3.41
C HIS A 167 5.44 -0.86 4.49
N GLN A 168 4.10 -0.88 4.33
CA GLN A 168 3.17 -0.17 5.21
C GLN A 168 2.83 -0.98 6.47
N PHE A 169 3.02 -0.40 7.64
CA PHE A 169 2.69 -0.94 8.95
C PHE A 169 1.49 -0.22 9.56
N MET A 170 0.52 -0.96 10.07
CA MET A 170 -0.59 -0.35 10.80
C MET A 170 -0.17 0.09 12.19
N LEU A 171 -0.38 1.35 12.53
CA LEU A 171 -0.22 1.88 13.88
C LEU A 171 -1.40 1.50 14.77
N ARG A 172 -1.26 1.67 16.07
CA ARG A 172 -2.28 1.30 17.06
C ARG A 172 -3.57 2.10 16.96
N ASP A 173 -3.53 3.30 16.42
CA ASP A 173 -4.69 4.15 16.13
C ASP A 173 -5.42 3.78 14.83
N GLY A 174 -4.88 2.80 14.08
CA GLY A 174 -5.40 2.35 12.78
C GLY A 174 -4.81 3.09 11.59
N ALA A 175 -3.92 4.06 11.80
CA ALA A 175 -3.18 4.72 10.72
C ALA A 175 -2.12 3.79 10.11
N TRP A 176 -1.75 4.05 8.86
CA TRP A 176 -0.74 3.29 8.14
C TRP A 176 0.57 4.06 8.06
N ARG A 177 1.70 3.38 8.21
CA ARG A 177 3.03 3.99 8.13
C ARG A 177 4.03 3.06 7.46
N GLU A 178 4.81 3.59 6.52
CA GLU A 178 5.88 2.85 5.86
C GLU A 178 6.98 2.45 6.85
N ALA A 179 7.62 1.29 6.61
CA ALA A 179 8.71 0.77 7.43
C ALA A 179 9.83 1.80 7.64
N ARG A 180 10.19 2.51 6.55
CA ARG A 180 11.21 3.56 6.58
C ARG A 180 10.81 4.79 7.40
N SER A 181 9.53 4.93 7.71
CA SER A 181 8.95 6.05 8.46
C SER A 181 8.71 5.74 9.92
N LEU A 182 8.92 4.49 10.30
CA LEU A 182 8.83 4.09 11.69
C LEU A 182 10.02 4.63 12.49
N SER A 183 9.74 5.14 13.67
CA SER A 183 10.74 5.63 14.63
C SER A 183 10.56 4.97 16.00
N PRO A 184 11.62 4.90 16.81
CA PRO A 184 11.52 4.39 18.17
C PRO A 184 10.38 5.05 18.95
N GLY A 185 9.55 4.24 19.58
CA GLY A 185 8.35 4.66 20.30
C GLY A 185 7.05 4.58 19.51
N ASN A 186 7.05 4.45 18.16
CA ASN A 186 5.85 4.22 17.40
C ASN A 186 5.18 2.91 17.85
N SER A 187 3.91 2.97 18.21
CA SER A 187 3.14 1.82 18.66
C SER A 187 2.39 1.21 17.49
N LEU A 188 2.75 -0.01 17.11
CA LEU A 188 2.12 -0.73 16.02
C LEU A 188 0.83 -1.42 16.46
N MET A 189 -0.10 -1.69 15.53
CA MET A 189 -1.33 -2.42 15.79
C MET A 189 -1.00 -3.86 16.19
N PRO A 190 -1.28 -4.30 17.43
CA PRO A 190 -0.79 -5.56 17.93
C PRO A 190 -1.66 -6.73 17.53
N PHE A 191 -1.02 -7.81 17.16
CA PHE A 191 -1.64 -9.14 17.02
C PHE A 191 -1.18 -10.05 18.15
N TYR A 192 -1.95 -10.13 19.22
CA TYR A 192 -1.63 -10.98 20.35
C TYR A 192 -2.14 -12.39 20.14
N ASN A 193 -1.25 -13.30 19.83
CA ASN A 193 -1.51 -14.74 19.69
C ASN A 193 -0.84 -15.51 20.83
N ARG A 194 -1.61 -16.26 21.59
CA ARG A 194 -1.14 -17.01 22.76
C ARG A 194 -1.85 -18.36 22.88
N TYR A 195 -1.30 -19.23 23.69
CA TYR A 195 -1.93 -20.51 24.05
C TYR A 195 -2.58 -20.42 25.42
N ALA A 196 -3.85 -20.85 25.52
CA ALA A 196 -4.55 -21.04 26.78
C ALA A 196 -4.08 -22.32 27.48
N PRO A 197 -4.32 -22.46 28.80
CA PRO A 197 -4.22 -23.75 29.45
C PRO A 197 -5.08 -24.79 28.70
N GLY A 198 -4.48 -25.92 28.32
CA GLY A 198 -5.13 -26.93 27.48
C GLY A 198 -4.74 -26.87 25.99
N GLY A 199 -3.83 -25.96 25.60
CA GLY A 199 -3.24 -25.92 24.25
C GLY A 199 -4.06 -25.17 23.20
N TYR A 200 -5.23 -24.64 23.55
CA TYR A 200 -6.05 -23.86 22.62
C TYR A 200 -5.41 -22.51 22.26
N ARG A 201 -5.43 -22.21 20.97
CA ARG A 201 -4.93 -20.95 20.44
C ARG A 201 -5.92 -19.82 20.72
N VAL A 202 -5.44 -18.75 21.34
CA VAL A 202 -6.24 -17.58 21.75
C VAL A 202 -5.62 -16.32 21.18
N VAL A 203 -6.44 -15.50 20.55
CA VAL A 203 -6.08 -14.14 20.15
C VAL A 203 -6.79 -13.12 21.02
N LYS A 204 -6.20 -11.93 21.14
CA LYS A 204 -6.82 -10.83 21.91
C LYS A 204 -7.23 -9.70 20.97
N HIS A 205 -8.41 -9.18 21.19
CA HIS A 205 -8.89 -7.99 20.50
C HIS A 205 -7.93 -6.80 20.79
N PRO A 206 -7.40 -6.11 19.74
CA PRO A 206 -6.37 -5.08 19.92
C PRO A 206 -6.81 -3.92 20.82
N ALA A 207 -8.06 -3.46 20.70
CA ALA A 207 -8.59 -2.32 21.45
C ALA A 207 -9.11 -2.71 22.83
N THR A 208 -9.94 -3.78 22.93
CA THR A 208 -10.63 -4.12 24.18
C THR A 208 -9.87 -5.11 25.06
N GLY A 209 -8.85 -5.79 24.51
CA GLY A 209 -8.11 -6.84 25.22
C GLY A 209 -8.91 -8.13 25.43
N GLY A 210 -10.16 -8.20 24.91
CA GLY A 210 -11.04 -9.37 25.00
C GLY A 210 -10.39 -10.59 24.37
N ARG A 211 -10.49 -11.75 25.04
CA ARG A 211 -9.90 -13.03 24.59
C ARG A 211 -10.89 -13.79 23.73
N GLN A 212 -10.42 -14.32 22.59
CA GLN A 212 -11.19 -15.19 21.70
C GLN A 212 -10.34 -16.40 21.32
N THR A 213 -10.90 -17.58 21.39
CA THR A 213 -10.25 -18.79 20.86
C THR A 213 -10.42 -18.83 19.35
N VAL A 214 -9.38 -19.24 18.63
CA VAL A 214 -9.34 -19.18 17.16
C VAL A 214 -10.48 -19.99 16.52
N HIS A 215 -10.78 -21.21 17.01
CA HIS A 215 -11.87 -22.02 16.49
C HIS A 215 -13.26 -21.34 16.62
N TRP A 216 -13.49 -20.50 17.65
CA TRP A 216 -14.72 -19.72 17.77
C TRP A 216 -14.77 -18.49 16.85
N ILE A 217 -13.62 -17.92 16.46
CA ILE A 217 -13.59 -16.89 15.44
C ILE A 217 -14.12 -17.46 14.14
N MET A 218 -13.67 -18.64 13.74
CA MET A 218 -14.08 -19.31 12.51
C MET A 218 -15.56 -19.69 12.50
N ALA A 219 -16.06 -20.17 13.63
CA ALA A 219 -17.48 -20.47 13.78
C ALA A 219 -18.35 -19.23 13.61
N ARG A 220 -17.97 -18.10 14.22
CA ARG A 220 -18.70 -16.82 14.12
C ARG A 220 -18.66 -16.19 12.74
N GLN A 221 -17.63 -16.47 11.96
CA GLN A 221 -17.53 -16.04 10.54
C GLN A 221 -18.32 -16.95 9.59
N GLY A 222 -19.03 -17.97 10.10
CA GLY A 222 -19.78 -18.91 9.27
C GLY A 222 -18.91 -19.87 8.44
N LEU A 223 -17.60 -19.92 8.71
CA LEU A 223 -16.63 -20.77 7.99
C LEU A 223 -16.78 -22.25 8.33
N LEU A 224 -17.37 -22.57 9.45
CA LEU A 224 -17.79 -23.92 9.80
C LEU A 224 -19.25 -24.09 9.36
N ARG A 225 -19.61 -25.28 8.82
CA ARG A 225 -20.98 -25.59 8.46
C ARG A 225 -21.94 -25.27 9.63
N GLN A 226 -23.16 -24.84 9.30
CA GLN A 226 -24.17 -24.28 10.22
C GLN A 226 -24.05 -24.78 11.65
N ILE A 227 -24.03 -23.84 12.61
CA ILE A 227 -24.05 -24.20 14.05
C ILE A 227 -25.33 -24.98 14.34
N PRO A 228 -25.26 -26.28 14.64
CA PRO A 228 -26.47 -27.03 14.99
C PRO A 228 -27.09 -26.44 16.25
N SER A 229 -28.39 -26.18 16.23
CA SER A 229 -29.11 -25.81 17.43
C SER A 229 -29.34 -27.08 18.25
N PHE A 230 -28.69 -27.18 19.40
CA PHE A 230 -28.96 -28.22 20.39
C PHE A 230 -29.83 -27.59 21.50
N PRO A 231 -31.16 -27.87 21.53
CA PRO A 231 -32.03 -27.24 22.51
C PRO A 231 -31.56 -27.50 23.96
N GLY A 232 -31.33 -26.43 24.70
CA GLY A 232 -30.92 -26.48 26.11
C GLY A 232 -29.42 -26.81 26.36
N GLN A 233 -28.61 -26.97 25.33
CA GLN A 233 -27.20 -27.34 25.49
C GLN A 233 -26.26 -26.38 24.74
N ARG A 234 -25.06 -26.13 25.29
CA ARG A 234 -24.01 -25.37 24.61
C ARG A 234 -23.36 -26.20 23.52
N THR A 235 -23.37 -25.71 22.29
CA THR A 235 -22.58 -26.30 21.20
C THR A 235 -21.09 -26.22 21.52
N VAL A 236 -20.35 -27.28 21.29
CA VAL A 236 -18.88 -27.31 21.42
C VAL A 236 -18.23 -27.53 20.05
N ILE A 237 -17.03 -27.03 19.90
CA ILE A 237 -16.20 -27.27 18.69
C ILE A 237 -15.13 -28.30 19.07
N HIS A 238 -15.10 -29.38 18.31
CA HIS A 238 -14.16 -30.47 18.48
C HIS A 238 -13.07 -30.44 17.42
N HIS A 239 -11.83 -30.68 17.83
CA HIS A 239 -10.71 -30.89 16.94
C HIS A 239 -10.56 -32.36 16.63
N LYS A 240 -10.87 -32.78 15.41
CA LYS A 240 -10.92 -34.19 14.98
C LYS A 240 -9.62 -34.95 15.25
N ASN A 241 -8.48 -34.27 15.14
CA ASN A 241 -7.16 -34.82 15.40
C ASN A 241 -6.69 -34.67 16.86
N PHE A 242 -7.56 -34.17 17.75
CA PHE A 242 -7.24 -33.90 19.17
C PHE A 242 -6.09 -32.90 19.40
N THR A 243 -5.71 -32.13 18.41
CA THR A 243 -4.67 -31.11 18.51
C THR A 243 -5.33 -29.72 18.64
N PRO A 244 -5.39 -29.12 19.85
CA PRO A 244 -6.21 -27.93 20.14
C PRO A 244 -5.77 -26.65 19.41
N ASP A 245 -4.55 -26.60 18.88
CA ASP A 245 -4.02 -25.47 18.13
C ASP A 245 -4.13 -25.62 16.61
N ASP A 246 -4.51 -26.80 16.11
CA ASP A 246 -4.77 -27.04 14.70
C ASP A 246 -6.21 -26.65 14.35
N CYS A 247 -6.37 -25.36 14.06
CA CYS A 247 -7.66 -24.76 13.74
C CYS A 247 -8.00 -24.78 12.25
N ARG A 248 -7.40 -25.66 11.43
CA ARG A 248 -7.81 -25.83 10.03
C ARG A 248 -9.27 -26.27 9.93
N LEU A 249 -9.98 -25.77 8.92
CA LEU A 249 -11.42 -25.99 8.74
C LEU A 249 -11.80 -27.48 8.65
N ASP A 250 -11.00 -28.26 7.97
CA ASP A 250 -11.17 -29.70 7.79
C ASP A 250 -11.01 -30.50 9.10
N ASN A 251 -10.30 -29.90 10.07
CA ASN A 251 -10.04 -30.49 11.39
C ASN A 251 -11.09 -30.13 12.45
N LEU A 252 -11.96 -29.14 12.17
CA LEU A 252 -12.96 -28.67 13.12
C LEU A 252 -14.36 -29.23 12.82
N GLU A 253 -15.12 -29.59 13.84
CA GLU A 253 -16.52 -29.94 13.72
C GLU A 253 -17.32 -29.45 14.92
N PHE A 254 -18.59 -29.12 14.69
CA PHE A 254 -19.54 -28.91 15.78
C PHE A 254 -19.96 -30.25 16.40
N MET A 255 -20.00 -30.30 17.70
CA MET A 255 -20.32 -31.53 18.44
C MET A 255 -21.25 -31.24 19.59
N GLU A 256 -22.16 -32.18 19.83
CA GLU A 256 -23.00 -32.21 21.04
C GLU A 256 -22.13 -32.48 22.28
N PRO A 257 -22.33 -31.77 23.40
CA PRO A 257 -21.55 -31.98 24.64
C PRO A 257 -21.58 -33.41 25.15
N ALA A 258 -22.73 -34.10 25.01
CA ALA A 258 -22.89 -35.51 25.40
C ALA A 258 -21.97 -36.44 24.60
N ARG A 259 -21.84 -36.21 23.29
CA ARG A 259 -20.93 -36.96 22.40
C ARG A 259 -19.46 -36.70 22.76
N LEU A 260 -19.08 -35.44 23.06
CA LEU A 260 -17.75 -35.12 23.55
C LEU A 260 -17.44 -35.82 24.87
N ALA A 261 -18.38 -35.84 25.80
CA ALA A 261 -18.23 -36.53 27.07
C ALA A 261 -18.13 -38.06 26.90
N ALA A 262 -18.82 -38.65 25.90
CA ALA A 262 -18.69 -40.07 25.56
C ALA A 262 -17.27 -40.38 25.01
N ILE A 263 -16.72 -39.52 24.14
CA ILE A 263 -15.35 -39.63 23.62
C ILE A 263 -14.34 -39.53 24.78
N ALA A 264 -14.53 -38.57 25.69
CA ALA A 264 -13.65 -38.41 26.85
C ALA A 264 -13.71 -39.61 27.80
N ARG A 265 -14.91 -40.21 28.03
CA ARG A 265 -15.05 -41.44 28.81
C ARG A 265 -14.35 -42.60 28.14
N LYS A 266 -14.52 -42.80 26.82
CA LYS A 266 -13.84 -43.84 26.04
C LYS A 266 -12.33 -43.69 26.12
N ALA A 267 -11.81 -42.46 26.09
CA ALA A 267 -10.38 -42.16 26.27
C ALA A 267 -9.86 -42.52 27.69
N SER A 268 -10.75 -42.66 28.66
CA SER A 268 -10.40 -43.00 30.05
C SER A 268 -10.27 -44.52 30.28
N THR A 269 -10.76 -45.38 29.36
CA THR A 269 -10.60 -46.85 29.44
C THR A 269 -9.16 -47.25 29.08
N PRO A 270 -8.66 -48.42 29.54
CA PRO A 270 -7.33 -48.90 29.16
C PRO A 270 -7.12 -49.00 27.64
N GLU A 271 -8.11 -49.61 26.94
CA GLU A 271 -8.12 -49.77 25.47
C GLU A 271 -8.21 -48.43 24.76
N GLY A 272 -9.07 -47.56 25.25
CA GLY A 272 -9.18 -46.17 24.75
C GLY A 272 -7.90 -45.38 24.96
N ARG A 273 -7.22 -45.52 26.08
CA ARG A 273 -5.91 -44.87 26.33
C ARG A 273 -4.85 -45.36 25.34
N ILE A 274 -4.82 -46.67 25.04
CA ILE A 274 -3.92 -47.22 24.02
C ILE A 274 -4.27 -46.66 22.63
N TYR A 275 -5.55 -46.67 22.25
CA TYR A 275 -6.03 -46.17 20.97
C TYR A 275 -5.70 -44.70 20.78
N PHE A 276 -5.95 -43.86 21.79
CA PHE A 276 -5.64 -42.42 21.73
C PHE A 276 -4.15 -42.14 21.87
N ALA A 277 -3.39 -42.96 22.59
CA ALA A 277 -1.94 -42.91 22.67
C ALA A 277 -1.28 -43.19 21.30
N LEU A 278 -1.72 -44.27 20.62
CA LEU A 278 -1.20 -44.59 19.27
C LEU A 278 -1.53 -43.51 18.23
N ARG A 279 -2.76 -42.99 18.22
CA ARG A 279 -3.10 -41.82 17.38
C ARG A 279 -2.36 -40.55 17.81
N GLY A 280 -2.21 -40.36 19.10
CA GLY A 280 -1.43 -39.25 19.66
C GLY A 280 0.03 -39.34 19.28
N THR A 281 0.63 -40.56 19.29
CA THR A 281 2.03 -40.78 18.91
C THR A 281 2.24 -40.44 17.43
N ALA A 282 1.40 -40.95 16.52
CA ALA A 282 1.50 -40.64 15.10
C ALA A 282 1.32 -39.13 14.81
N ASN A 283 0.41 -38.46 15.54
CA ASN A 283 0.23 -37.01 15.44
C ASN A 283 1.39 -36.24 16.08
N ILE A 284 1.94 -36.73 17.19
CA ILE A 284 3.10 -36.16 17.86
C ILE A 284 4.34 -36.30 16.97
N GLU A 285 4.58 -37.44 16.36
CA GLU A 285 5.70 -37.66 15.44
C GLU A 285 5.61 -36.78 14.20
N ARG A 286 4.41 -36.62 13.63
CA ARG A 286 4.16 -35.66 12.56
C ARG A 286 4.43 -34.23 13.03
N TYR A 287 3.93 -33.84 14.18
CA TYR A 287 4.10 -32.52 14.79
C TYR A 287 5.56 -32.24 15.15
N MET A 288 6.31 -33.23 15.64
CA MET A 288 7.76 -33.13 15.88
C MET A 288 8.54 -32.89 14.59
N ARG A 289 8.13 -33.54 13.49
CA ARG A 289 8.76 -33.40 12.17
C ARG A 289 8.47 -32.06 11.53
N GLU A 290 7.21 -31.62 11.61
CA GLU A 290 6.74 -30.39 10.99
C GLU A 290 7.07 -29.13 11.83
N ARG A 291 7.27 -29.27 13.15
CA ARG A 291 7.46 -28.14 14.09
C ARG A 291 8.37 -28.49 15.29
N PRO A 292 9.65 -28.76 15.09
CA PRO A 292 10.53 -29.26 16.13
C PRO A 292 10.71 -28.28 17.31
N GLU A 293 10.81 -26.99 17.06
CA GLU A 293 11.00 -26.00 18.13
C GLU A 293 9.74 -25.77 18.96
N HIS A 294 8.58 -25.79 18.32
CA HIS A 294 7.29 -25.65 19.01
C HIS A 294 6.96 -26.88 19.87
N PHE A 295 7.40 -28.06 19.40
CA PHE A 295 7.28 -29.29 20.20
C PHE A 295 8.16 -29.22 21.46
N LYS A 296 9.42 -28.76 21.35
CA LYS A 296 10.29 -28.56 22.52
C LYS A 296 9.67 -27.61 23.54
N GLN A 297 9.07 -26.49 23.10
CA GLN A 297 8.38 -25.55 23.99
C GLN A 297 7.12 -26.15 24.63
N SER A 298 6.36 -26.96 23.87
CA SER A 298 5.15 -27.65 24.35
C SER A 298 5.48 -28.69 25.39
N VAL A 299 6.55 -29.47 25.18
CA VAL A 299 7.02 -30.48 26.14
C VAL A 299 7.57 -29.82 27.41
N ALA A 300 8.31 -28.74 27.30
CA ALA A 300 8.76 -27.95 28.45
C ALA A 300 7.59 -27.34 29.25
N GLY A 301 6.45 -27.02 28.58
CA GLY A 301 5.22 -26.58 29.22
C GLY A 301 4.35 -27.70 29.82
N ASN A 302 4.40 -28.91 29.26
CA ASN A 302 3.63 -30.08 29.70
C ASN A 302 4.25 -30.91 30.82
N GLY A 303 5.42 -30.56 31.29
CA GLY A 303 6.02 -31.12 32.51
C GLY A 303 5.22 -30.88 33.80
N LYS A 304 3.94 -30.43 33.67
CA LYS A 304 2.99 -30.13 34.77
C LYS A 304 1.78 -31.05 34.76
N ARG A 305 1.95 -32.33 34.47
CA ARG A 305 0.94 -33.34 34.82
C ARG A 305 1.08 -33.72 36.26
N GLY A 306 0.50 -32.93 37.10
CA GLY A 306 0.44 -33.19 38.53
C GLY A 306 -0.32 -32.11 39.28
N LYS A 307 -1.49 -31.64 38.74
CA LYS A 307 -2.31 -30.67 39.50
C LYS A 307 -2.56 -31.14 40.93
N GLY A 308 -2.83 -32.43 41.13
CA GLY A 308 -2.99 -33.03 42.49
C GLY A 308 -1.69 -33.00 43.28
N PHE A 309 -0.55 -33.37 42.66
CA PHE A 309 0.75 -33.35 43.30
C PHE A 309 1.23 -31.90 43.58
N LEU A 310 0.93 -30.97 42.65
CA LEU A 310 1.28 -29.55 42.83
C LEU A 310 0.46 -28.89 43.94
N ILE A 311 -0.82 -29.24 44.08
CA ILE A 311 -1.68 -28.77 45.16
C ILE A 311 -1.17 -29.33 46.50
N ALA A 312 -0.91 -30.62 46.56
CA ALA A 312 -0.35 -31.24 47.77
C ALA A 312 1.06 -30.71 48.13
N TYR A 313 1.91 -30.52 47.12
CA TYR A 313 3.24 -29.92 47.31
C TYR A 313 3.13 -28.45 47.75
N ASN A 314 2.26 -27.63 47.17
CA ASN A 314 2.09 -26.23 47.55
C ASN A 314 1.44 -26.09 48.97
N GLN A 315 0.73 -27.11 49.41
CA GLN A 315 0.16 -27.20 50.77
C GLN A 315 1.18 -27.75 51.80
N SER A 316 2.28 -28.36 51.34
CA SER A 316 3.38 -28.78 52.23
C SER A 316 4.21 -27.59 52.74
N GLU A 317 4.86 -27.75 53.87
CA GLU A 317 5.74 -26.74 54.46
C GLU A 317 6.86 -26.35 53.48
N ARG A 318 7.45 -27.31 52.78
CA ARG A 318 8.49 -27.11 51.75
C ARG A 318 7.92 -26.36 50.51
N GLY A 319 6.68 -26.63 50.09
CA GLY A 319 6.04 -25.90 48.99
C GLY A 319 5.68 -24.49 49.36
N ARG A 320 5.16 -24.27 50.57
CA ARG A 320 4.91 -22.90 51.13
C ARG A 320 6.17 -22.07 51.25
N SER A 321 7.25 -22.63 51.79
CA SER A 321 8.53 -21.97 51.86
C SER A 321 9.08 -21.55 50.49
N LYS A 322 9.01 -22.46 49.48
CA LYS A 322 9.46 -22.17 48.11
C LYS A 322 8.58 -21.15 47.39
N SER A 323 7.26 -21.20 47.63
CA SER A 323 6.33 -20.19 47.07
C SER A 323 6.57 -18.81 47.71
N SER A 324 6.85 -18.76 49.03
CA SER A 324 7.24 -17.55 49.70
C SER A 324 8.56 -16.98 49.20
N GLN A 325 9.59 -17.83 48.99
CA GLN A 325 10.87 -17.40 48.43
C GLN A 325 10.73 -16.82 47.03
N VAL A 326 9.88 -17.42 46.18
CA VAL A 326 9.60 -16.93 44.82
C VAL A 326 8.80 -15.62 44.87
N ALA A 327 7.87 -15.47 45.82
CA ALA A 327 7.08 -14.26 46.00
C ALA A 327 7.91 -13.08 46.44
N HIS A 328 8.98 -13.30 47.24
CA HIS A 328 9.87 -12.25 47.77
C HIS A 328 11.18 -12.09 46.99
N ARG A 329 11.40 -12.90 45.93
CA ARG A 329 12.57 -12.79 45.07
C ARG A 329 12.54 -11.49 44.29
N ALA A 330 13.60 -10.73 44.32
CA ALA A 330 13.77 -9.59 43.42
C ALA A 330 14.10 -10.07 41.98
N TYR A 331 13.37 -9.52 41.00
CA TYR A 331 13.61 -9.69 39.58
C TYR A 331 13.93 -8.33 38.98
N PHE A 332 15.00 -8.26 38.22
CA PHE A 332 15.35 -7.03 37.49
C PHE A 332 14.63 -6.99 36.16
N CYS A 333 14.01 -5.87 35.85
CA CYS A 333 13.41 -5.62 34.57
C CYS A 333 14.50 -5.45 33.50
N LYS A 334 14.53 -6.32 32.50
CA LYS A 334 15.53 -6.25 31.42
C LYS A 334 15.44 -4.96 30.59
N THR A 335 14.29 -4.26 30.65
CA THR A 335 14.03 -3.07 29.84
C THR A 335 14.44 -1.77 30.54
N CYS A 336 14.28 -1.68 31.86
CA CYS A 336 14.61 -0.45 32.60
C CYS A 336 15.58 -0.67 33.77
N GLY A 337 16.04 -1.90 34.03
CA GLY A 337 16.93 -2.21 35.18
C GLY A 337 16.26 -2.21 36.54
N GLU A 338 14.99 -1.79 36.65
CA GLU A 338 14.28 -1.67 37.94
C GLU A 338 14.09 -3.03 38.61
N ALA A 339 14.40 -3.09 39.92
CA ALA A 339 14.17 -4.27 40.72
C ALA A 339 12.71 -4.35 41.18
N VAL A 340 12.03 -5.45 40.86
CA VAL A 340 10.63 -5.69 41.19
C VAL A 340 10.48 -6.99 41.97
N VAL A 341 9.80 -6.94 43.11
CA VAL A 341 9.63 -8.09 43.98
C VAL A 341 8.55 -9.04 43.46
N GLY A 342 8.87 -10.32 43.37
CA GLY A 342 7.98 -11.42 43.02
C GLY A 342 7.75 -11.62 41.54
N GLY A 343 7.59 -12.87 41.14
CA GLY A 343 7.33 -13.23 39.72
C GLY A 343 6.06 -12.65 39.17
N PHE A 344 5.05 -12.38 40.00
CA PHE A 344 3.81 -11.70 39.61
C PHE A 344 4.05 -10.18 39.49
N GLY A 345 4.86 -9.61 40.35
CA GLY A 345 5.26 -8.21 40.34
C GLY A 345 6.01 -7.86 39.05
N ILE A 346 7.04 -8.64 38.68
CA ILE A 346 7.80 -8.38 37.44
C ILE A 346 6.95 -8.52 36.19
N ASN A 347 5.99 -9.45 36.17
CA ASN A 347 5.06 -9.60 35.05
C ASN A 347 4.10 -8.41 34.95
N ASN A 348 3.60 -7.90 36.08
CA ASN A 348 2.77 -6.71 36.14
C ASN A 348 3.59 -5.45 35.80
N HIS A 349 4.79 -5.31 36.31
CA HIS A 349 5.71 -4.22 35.97
C HIS A 349 5.96 -4.15 34.47
N ARG A 350 6.35 -5.27 33.83
CA ARG A 350 6.51 -5.36 32.37
C ARG A 350 5.22 -5.01 31.63
N ARG A 351 4.06 -5.36 32.17
CA ARG A 351 2.77 -5.12 31.56
C ARG A 351 2.31 -3.67 31.68
N TRP A 352 2.56 -3.00 32.82
CA TRP A 352 2.02 -1.68 33.11
C TRP A 352 3.03 -0.55 32.88
N ARG A 353 4.33 -0.78 33.13
CA ARG A 353 5.38 0.21 32.92
C ARG A 353 5.96 0.20 31.51
N HIS A 354 6.14 -0.97 30.94
CA HIS A 354 6.74 -1.12 29.62
C HIS A 354 5.74 -1.55 28.57
N GLY A 355 4.49 -1.80 28.94
CA GLY A 355 3.37 -2.27 28.15
C GLY A 355 3.84 -2.95 26.85
N PHE A 356 3.71 -4.25 26.71
CA PHE A 356 3.95 -4.94 25.43
C PHE A 356 3.02 -4.34 24.37
N ASN A 357 3.39 -3.20 23.82
CA ASN A 357 2.60 -2.41 22.89
C ASN A 357 3.12 -2.54 21.45
N HIS A 358 4.01 -3.50 21.15
CA HIS A 358 4.66 -3.61 19.86
C HIS A 358 5.20 -2.24 19.39
N LYS A 359 5.88 -1.55 20.31
CA LYS A 359 6.56 -0.31 19.98
C LYS A 359 7.82 -0.61 19.19
N VAL A 360 8.07 0.18 18.20
CA VAL A 360 9.33 0.16 17.44
C VAL A 360 10.45 0.55 18.40
N ALA A 361 11.46 -0.29 18.52
CA ALA A 361 12.68 -0.02 19.29
C ALA A 361 13.78 0.56 18.42
N SER A 362 13.97 0.00 17.19
CA SER A 362 14.90 0.53 16.18
C SER A 362 14.42 0.20 14.78
N VAL A 363 14.89 0.99 13.81
CA VAL A 363 14.77 0.72 12.37
C VAL A 363 16.16 0.84 11.76
N GLU A 364 16.65 -0.23 11.13
CA GLU A 364 18.02 -0.32 10.62
C GLU A 364 18.01 -0.68 9.14
N VAL A 365 18.86 -0.04 8.34
CA VAL A 365 19.10 -0.44 6.94
C VAL A 365 20.00 -1.66 6.94
N LEU A 366 19.61 -2.69 6.19
CA LEU A 366 20.44 -3.86 5.97
C LEU A 366 21.28 -3.65 4.71
N GLU A 367 22.57 -3.93 4.78
CA GLU A 367 23.49 -3.82 3.61
C GLU A 367 23.24 -4.92 2.57
N ARG A 368 22.58 -6.00 2.99
CA ARG A 368 22.26 -7.14 2.13
C ARG A 368 20.95 -6.92 1.37
N HIS A 369 20.90 -7.44 0.15
CA HIS A 369 19.71 -7.51 -0.68
C HIS A 369 19.19 -8.95 -0.73
N GLU A 370 17.90 -9.15 -0.57
CA GLU A 370 17.29 -10.49 -0.59
C GLU A 370 16.00 -10.50 -1.43
N ASP A 371 15.62 -11.69 -1.86
CA ASP A 371 14.29 -11.92 -2.47
C ASP A 371 13.20 -11.66 -1.44
N VAL A 372 12.19 -10.87 -1.82
CA VAL A 372 11.09 -10.48 -0.94
C VAL A 372 9.75 -10.96 -1.47
N TYR A 373 8.86 -11.22 -0.53
CA TYR A 373 7.57 -11.86 -0.72
C TYR A 373 6.47 -11.00 -0.12
N CYS A 374 5.26 -11.11 -0.66
CA CYS A 374 4.07 -10.49 -0.09
C CYS A 374 2.89 -11.47 -0.05
N LEU A 375 1.93 -11.18 0.80
CA LEU A 375 0.62 -11.82 0.82
C LEU A 375 -0.41 -10.90 0.20
N SER A 376 -1.09 -11.40 -0.82
CA SER A 376 -2.35 -10.81 -1.26
C SER A 376 -3.47 -11.34 -0.35
N VAL A 377 -4.15 -10.44 0.35
CA VAL A 377 -5.27 -10.75 1.25
C VAL A 377 -6.51 -10.05 0.73
N PRO A 378 -7.24 -10.65 -0.20
CA PRO A 378 -8.31 -9.97 -0.94
C PRO A 378 -9.40 -9.42 -0.04
N GLU A 379 -9.71 -10.12 1.06
CA GLU A 379 -10.83 -9.80 1.95
C GLU A 379 -10.60 -8.59 2.85
N TYR A 380 -9.37 -8.36 3.33
CA TYR A 380 -9.10 -7.31 4.33
C TYR A 380 -7.93 -6.37 3.98
N GLY A 381 -7.20 -6.61 2.88
CA GLY A 381 -6.08 -5.79 2.42
C GLY A 381 -4.94 -5.66 3.43
N ASN A 382 -4.97 -6.47 4.46
CA ASN A 382 -3.98 -6.47 5.52
C ASN A 382 -3.83 -7.87 6.12
N PHE A 383 -2.70 -8.14 6.71
CA PHE A 383 -2.45 -9.40 7.37
C PHE A 383 -1.54 -9.24 8.59
N ALA A 384 -1.70 -10.16 9.53
CA ALA A 384 -0.85 -10.21 10.69
C ALA A 384 0.47 -10.92 10.35
N LEU A 385 1.58 -10.35 10.82
CA LEU A 385 2.86 -11.06 10.93
C LEU A 385 2.94 -11.78 12.27
N GLU A 386 3.81 -12.77 12.39
CA GLU A 386 4.13 -13.37 13.68
C GLU A 386 4.68 -12.31 14.66
N ALA A 387 5.33 -11.29 14.12
CA ALA A 387 5.77 -10.10 14.83
C ALA A 387 4.66 -9.08 15.11
N GLY A 388 3.47 -9.24 14.53
CA GLY A 388 2.22 -8.55 14.92
C GLY A 388 1.82 -7.24 14.25
N VAL A 389 1.89 -7.02 12.90
CA VAL A 389 1.63 -5.71 12.21
C VAL A 389 1.02 -5.79 10.79
N PHE A 390 0.55 -4.66 10.20
CA PHE A 390 -0.25 -4.52 8.91
C PHE A 390 0.17 -3.42 7.90
N VAL A 391 -0.29 -3.40 6.51
CA VAL A 391 0.29 -2.65 5.31
C VAL A 391 -0.61 -2.16 4.14
N HIS A 392 -0.26 -0.82 2.79
CA HIS A 392 -0.95 -0.26 1.55
C HIS A 392 -0.31 0.63 0.43
N ASN A 393 -1.30 2.37 -1.22
CA ASN A 393 -1.15 3.08 -2.58
C ASN A 393 -1.60 4.51 -3.06
N CYS A 394 -1.75 5.84 -5.02
CA CYS A 394 -1.86 7.26 -5.59
C CYS A 394 -2.51 7.80 -6.89
N GLY A 395 -2.63 9.66 -7.50
CA GLY A 395 -2.93 10.57 -8.70
C GLY A 395 -3.12 12.11 -8.54
N MET A 396 -3.32 13.27 -9.73
CA MET A 396 -3.23 14.80 -9.61
C MET A 396 -4.28 15.69 -10.27
N MET A 397 -4.43 17.04 -9.84
CA MET A 397 -5.33 18.09 -10.35
C MET A 397 -4.81 19.52 -10.02
N SER A 398 -5.15 20.54 -10.85
CA SER A 398 -4.89 21.96 -10.58
C SER A 398 -6.12 22.86 -10.82
N ALA A 399 -6.24 23.92 -10.02
CA ALA A 399 -7.29 24.92 -10.12
C ALA A 399 -6.75 26.34 -9.87
N SER A 400 -7.36 27.35 -10.51
CA SER A 400 -6.98 28.75 -10.49
C SER A 400 -8.05 29.65 -9.88
N SER A 401 -7.66 30.86 -9.48
CA SER A 401 -8.58 31.89 -9.00
C SER A 401 -8.17 33.29 -9.51
N VAL A 402 -9.03 34.28 -9.27
CA VAL A 402 -8.72 35.69 -9.48
C VAL A 402 -8.25 36.40 -8.20
N VAL A 403 -8.01 35.65 -7.14
CA VAL A 403 -7.56 36.18 -5.85
C VAL A 403 -6.09 36.52 -5.91
N PRO A 404 -5.64 37.74 -5.57
CA PRO A 404 -4.23 38.09 -5.57
C PRO A 404 -3.45 37.31 -4.49
N VAL A 405 -2.18 37.03 -4.75
CA VAL A 405 -1.30 36.30 -3.82
C VAL A 405 -1.21 36.99 -2.47
N SER A 406 -1.30 38.31 -2.41
CA SER A 406 -1.26 39.10 -1.17
C SER A 406 -2.42 38.79 -0.20
N ALA A 407 -3.55 38.26 -0.69
CA ALA A 407 -4.65 37.81 0.16
C ALA A 407 -4.31 36.53 0.97
N ALA A 408 -3.31 35.77 0.55
CA ALA A 408 -2.83 34.59 1.26
C ALA A 408 -1.88 34.96 2.42
N THR A 409 -2.35 35.76 3.37
CA THR A 409 -1.65 36.05 4.62
C THR A 409 -1.34 34.75 5.39
N PRO A 410 -0.36 34.72 6.30
CA PRO A 410 -0.08 33.54 7.10
C PRO A 410 -1.31 32.99 7.83
N GLU A 411 -2.22 33.86 8.28
CA GLU A 411 -3.46 33.50 8.93
C GLU A 411 -4.42 32.81 7.93
N ASN A 412 -4.61 33.37 6.73
CA ASN A 412 -5.47 32.80 5.69
C ASN A 412 -4.93 31.48 5.13
N ARG A 413 -3.60 31.30 5.03
CA ARG A 413 -2.97 30.02 4.70
C ARG A 413 -3.33 28.93 5.73
N LEU A 414 -3.20 29.24 7.01
CA LEU A 414 -3.55 28.31 8.07
C LEU A 414 -5.06 28.05 8.14
N ARG A 415 -5.89 29.07 7.92
CA ARG A 415 -7.34 28.96 7.86
C ARG A 415 -7.76 28.06 6.70
N PHE A 416 -7.15 28.22 5.52
CA PHE A 416 -7.37 27.36 4.35
C PHE A 416 -7.05 25.90 4.67
N ASN A 417 -5.89 25.62 5.26
CA ASN A 417 -5.50 24.26 5.66
C ASN A 417 -6.53 23.64 6.64
N ARG A 418 -7.04 24.42 7.60
CA ARG A 418 -8.05 23.96 8.58
C ARG A 418 -9.38 23.65 7.88
N GLU A 419 -9.85 24.53 7.01
CA GLU A 419 -11.14 24.36 6.32
C GLU A 419 -11.10 23.17 5.34
N VAL A 420 -10.03 22.99 4.60
CA VAL A 420 -9.86 21.81 3.76
C VAL A 420 -9.79 20.53 4.59
N THR A 421 -9.03 20.52 5.68
CA THR A 421 -8.92 19.35 6.58
C THR A 421 -10.26 18.99 7.22
N ARG A 422 -11.12 19.97 7.46
CA ARG A 422 -12.48 19.76 7.98
C ARG A 422 -13.39 19.05 6.96
N ARG A 423 -13.22 19.31 5.66
CA ARG A 423 -14.08 18.82 4.57
C ARG A 423 -13.56 17.55 3.91
N VAL A 424 -12.26 17.44 3.70
CA VAL A 424 -11.61 16.31 3.04
C VAL A 424 -10.99 15.35 4.06
N ALA A 425 -11.28 14.08 3.93
CA ALA A 425 -10.69 13.07 4.78
C ALA A 425 -9.26 12.75 4.30
N LEU A 426 -8.29 12.90 5.20
CA LEU A 426 -6.86 12.71 4.95
C LEU A 426 -6.40 11.34 5.45
N GLY A 427 -5.40 10.76 4.78
CA GLY A 427 -4.76 9.50 5.18
C GLY A 427 -5.35 8.25 4.54
N PRO A 428 -4.59 7.12 4.61
CA PRO A 428 -4.97 5.83 4.01
C PRO A 428 -6.24 5.26 4.65
N GLY A 429 -7.08 4.59 3.83
CA GLY A 429 -8.27 3.86 4.32
C GLY A 429 -9.39 4.72 4.91
N LYS A 430 -9.26 6.04 4.90
CA LYS A 430 -10.31 6.93 5.41
C LYS A 430 -11.55 6.92 4.50
N VAL A 431 -12.70 7.07 5.12
CA VAL A 431 -14.02 7.13 4.48
C VAL A 431 -14.35 8.59 4.15
N SER A 432 -14.99 8.81 3.00
CA SER A 432 -15.46 10.13 2.56
C SER A 432 -16.27 10.84 3.64
N ARG A 433 -16.13 12.15 3.75
CA ARG A 433 -16.96 13.00 4.63
C ARG A 433 -18.22 13.51 3.95
N THR A 434 -18.38 13.22 2.65
CA THR A 434 -19.52 13.61 1.84
C THR A 434 -20.58 12.50 1.72
N ARG A 435 -21.68 12.76 1.00
CA ARG A 435 -22.72 11.77 0.67
C ARG A 435 -22.20 10.58 -0.14
N LEU A 436 -21.04 10.70 -0.79
CA LEU A 436 -20.41 9.63 -1.58
C LEU A 436 -20.00 8.40 -0.76
N LYS A 437 -19.91 8.52 0.56
CA LYS A 437 -19.65 7.39 1.46
C LYS A 437 -20.76 6.33 1.48
N SER A 438 -21.97 6.69 1.04
CA SER A 438 -23.19 5.88 1.14
C SER A 438 -23.73 5.47 -0.23
N LEU A 439 -22.91 5.45 -1.28
CA LEU A 439 -23.29 5.00 -2.62
C LEU A 439 -23.69 3.52 -2.58
N THR A 440 -24.79 3.20 -3.26
CA THR A 440 -25.14 1.82 -3.58
C THR A 440 -24.17 1.27 -4.64
N GLN A 441 -24.06 -0.04 -4.77
CA GLN A 441 -23.21 -0.67 -5.79
C GLN A 441 -23.55 -0.16 -7.19
N ASN A 442 -24.85 -0.09 -7.56
CA ASN A 442 -25.29 0.40 -8.86
C ASN A 442 -24.91 1.85 -9.12
N GLN A 443 -25.03 2.73 -8.12
CA GLN A 443 -24.59 4.12 -8.24
C GLN A 443 -23.08 4.24 -8.43
N PHE A 444 -22.33 3.42 -7.74
CA PHE A 444 -20.88 3.37 -7.89
C PHE A 444 -20.47 2.82 -9.26
N GLU A 445 -21.12 1.77 -9.75
CA GLU A 445 -20.89 1.22 -11.09
C GLU A 445 -21.20 2.26 -12.17
N ALA A 446 -22.26 3.02 -12.03
CA ALA A 446 -22.57 4.14 -12.94
C ALA A 446 -21.47 5.22 -12.92
N ILE A 447 -20.85 5.49 -11.76
CA ILE A 447 -19.70 6.42 -11.66
C ILE A 447 -18.48 5.89 -12.37
N ILE A 448 -18.08 4.63 -12.19
CA ILE A 448 -16.88 4.09 -12.81
C ILE A 448 -17.01 3.85 -14.30
N ARG A 449 -18.25 3.73 -14.84
CA ARG A 449 -18.55 3.65 -16.28
C ARG A 449 -18.72 5.01 -16.92
N GLY A 450 -19.50 5.87 -16.29
CA GLY A 450 -19.80 7.21 -16.77
C GLY A 450 -18.76 8.27 -16.41
N GLY A 451 -17.81 7.94 -15.51
CA GLY A 451 -16.69 8.79 -15.12
C GLY A 451 -17.09 10.19 -14.67
N ALA A 452 -16.28 11.16 -15.08
CA ALA A 452 -16.48 12.57 -14.77
C ALA A 452 -17.84 13.10 -15.27
N ALA A 453 -18.32 12.64 -16.44
CA ALA A 453 -19.60 13.04 -17.03
C ALA A 453 -20.78 12.67 -16.13
N TYR A 454 -20.84 11.43 -15.70
CA TYR A 454 -21.89 10.97 -14.78
C TYR A 454 -21.81 11.70 -13.44
N TYR A 455 -20.59 11.89 -12.93
CA TYR A 455 -20.38 12.64 -11.70
C TYR A 455 -20.89 14.08 -11.80
N ALA A 456 -20.53 14.81 -12.87
CA ALA A 456 -20.96 16.19 -13.11
C ALA A 456 -22.49 16.32 -13.25
N GLN A 457 -23.15 15.30 -13.81
CA GLN A 457 -24.59 15.28 -13.98
C GLN A 457 -25.35 15.07 -12.66
N HIS A 458 -24.84 14.21 -11.77
CA HIS A 458 -25.61 13.72 -10.62
C HIS A 458 -25.09 14.17 -9.24
N TYR A 459 -23.83 14.59 -9.16
CA TYR A 459 -23.16 14.88 -7.90
C TYR A 459 -22.37 16.18 -7.89
N GLY A 460 -21.76 16.55 -9.04
CA GLY A 460 -20.89 17.71 -9.16
C GLY A 460 -21.67 18.99 -9.46
N GLU A 461 -21.48 20.03 -8.65
CA GLU A 461 -22.11 21.36 -8.84
C GLU A 461 -21.17 22.35 -9.52
N ARG A 462 -19.84 22.11 -9.42
CA ARG A 462 -18.78 23.01 -9.87
C ARG A 462 -17.91 22.44 -11.00
N VAL A 463 -18.35 21.34 -11.60
CA VAL A 463 -17.64 20.64 -12.68
C VAL A 463 -18.23 21.02 -14.03
N ASP A 464 -17.40 21.51 -14.94
CA ASP A 464 -17.81 21.80 -16.33
C ASP A 464 -18.20 20.50 -17.06
N ARG A 465 -19.44 20.45 -17.55
CA ARG A 465 -20.02 19.24 -18.17
C ARG A 465 -19.37 18.88 -19.49
N THR A 466 -19.01 19.86 -20.31
CA THR A 466 -18.37 19.62 -21.63
C THR A 466 -17.00 18.98 -21.45
N ARG A 467 -16.26 19.50 -20.47
CA ARG A 467 -14.97 18.96 -20.09
C ARG A 467 -15.10 17.56 -19.47
N ALA A 468 -16.08 17.35 -18.62
CA ALA A 468 -16.33 16.07 -17.97
C ALA A 468 -16.60 14.95 -18.98
N GLU A 469 -17.25 15.23 -20.12
CA GLU A 469 -17.41 14.27 -21.23
C GLU A 469 -16.06 13.89 -21.87
N ARG A 470 -15.15 14.85 -22.07
CA ARG A 470 -13.81 14.57 -22.62
C ARG A 470 -12.95 13.75 -21.67
N ASP A 471 -13.05 13.99 -20.38
CA ASP A 471 -12.23 13.33 -19.35
C ASP A 471 -12.75 11.94 -19.02
N ARG A 472 -13.88 11.53 -19.58
CA ARG A 472 -14.46 10.19 -19.44
C ARG A 472 -13.61 9.14 -20.16
N LEU A 473 -13.20 8.11 -19.46
CA LEU A 473 -12.54 6.94 -20.05
C LEU A 473 -13.62 5.90 -20.42
N PRO A 474 -13.63 5.41 -21.66
CA PRO A 474 -14.65 4.46 -22.12
C PRO A 474 -14.50 3.10 -21.42
N VAL A 475 -15.59 2.62 -20.85
CA VAL A 475 -15.72 1.28 -20.26
C VAL A 475 -16.86 0.58 -20.96
N ASP A 476 -16.62 -0.65 -21.44
CA ASP A 476 -17.61 -1.49 -22.11
C ASP A 476 -18.77 -1.81 -21.15
N ASP A 477 -20.01 -1.61 -21.59
CA ASP A 477 -21.20 -1.88 -20.79
C ASP A 477 -21.34 -3.36 -20.40
N ALA A 478 -20.80 -4.26 -21.22
CA ALA A 478 -20.81 -5.70 -20.94
C ALA A 478 -19.78 -6.11 -19.89
N TRP A 479 -18.73 -5.30 -19.66
CA TRP A 479 -17.69 -5.61 -18.67
C TRP A 479 -18.27 -5.54 -17.26
N GLN A 480 -17.91 -6.48 -16.42
CA GLN A 480 -18.29 -6.50 -15.00
C GLN A 480 -17.08 -6.32 -14.10
N PRO A 481 -17.12 -5.40 -13.14
CA PRO A 481 -16.08 -5.30 -12.13
C PRO A 481 -15.95 -6.63 -11.37
N PRO A 482 -14.74 -7.10 -11.07
CA PRO A 482 -14.51 -8.35 -10.36
C PRO A 482 -14.88 -8.22 -8.87
N TRP A 483 -16.17 -7.94 -8.59
CA TRP A 483 -16.70 -7.86 -7.25
C TRP A 483 -16.50 -9.18 -6.49
N GLY A 484 -15.99 -9.11 -5.26
CA GLY A 484 -15.64 -10.29 -4.49
C GLY A 484 -14.40 -11.05 -5.00
N GLY A 485 -13.78 -10.61 -6.10
CA GLY A 485 -12.52 -11.15 -6.63
C GLY A 485 -11.34 -10.92 -5.67
N GLN A 486 -10.17 -11.43 -6.01
CA GLN A 486 -8.99 -11.43 -5.12
C GLN A 486 -8.60 -10.04 -4.60
N GLY A 487 -8.77 -9.00 -5.40
CA GLY A 487 -8.42 -7.62 -5.04
C GLY A 487 -9.49 -6.85 -4.28
N ARG A 488 -10.73 -7.34 -4.25
CA ARG A 488 -11.92 -6.69 -3.64
C ARG A 488 -12.04 -5.20 -3.93
N PRO A 489 -12.27 -4.81 -5.17
CA PRO A 489 -12.37 -3.41 -5.58
C PRO A 489 -13.50 -2.64 -4.87
N GLU A 490 -14.54 -3.32 -4.36
CA GLU A 490 -15.62 -2.73 -3.56
C GLU A 490 -15.17 -1.93 -2.34
N ARG A 491 -13.96 -2.17 -1.84
CA ARG A 491 -13.39 -1.42 -0.71
C ARG A 491 -13.12 0.04 -1.03
N GLY A 492 -12.94 0.34 -2.31
CA GLY A 492 -12.74 1.72 -2.76
C GLY A 492 -14.01 2.56 -2.68
N VAL A 493 -15.20 1.95 -2.69
CA VAL A 493 -16.49 2.65 -2.71
C VAL A 493 -16.60 3.73 -1.65
N PRO A 494 -16.38 3.46 -0.34
CA PRO A 494 -16.49 4.48 0.69
C PRO A 494 -15.32 5.48 0.71
N GLN A 495 -14.26 5.25 -0.09
CA GLN A 495 -13.07 6.11 -0.14
C GLN A 495 -13.17 7.20 -1.23
N LEU A 496 -14.23 7.22 -2.03
CA LEU A 496 -14.45 8.23 -3.06
C LEU A 496 -14.58 9.64 -2.43
N GLY A 497 -13.74 10.60 -2.85
CA GLY A 497 -13.62 11.92 -2.24
C GLY A 497 -12.68 11.99 -1.04
N THR A 498 -11.63 11.16 -1.01
CA THR A 498 -10.59 11.16 0.04
C THR A 498 -9.19 11.35 -0.50
N LEU A 499 -8.32 12.04 0.25
CA LEU A 499 -6.96 12.35 -0.19
C LEU A 499 -6.05 11.12 -0.24
N GLY A 500 -5.96 10.36 0.80
CA GLY A 500 -4.97 9.29 0.97
C GLY A 500 -3.71 9.75 1.69
N GLY A 501 -2.64 8.98 1.58
CA GLY A 501 -1.33 9.24 2.18
C GLY A 501 -0.19 9.18 1.15
N GLY A 502 1.06 9.17 1.61
CA GLY A 502 2.25 9.14 0.76
C GLY A 502 2.54 10.46 0.08
N ASN A 503 2.82 10.42 -1.22
CA ASN A 503 3.05 11.62 -2.03
C ASN A 503 1.76 12.41 -2.36
N HIS A 504 0.60 12.03 -1.82
CA HIS A 504 -0.64 12.79 -1.96
C HIS A 504 -0.58 14.12 -1.22
N PHE A 505 -1.13 15.16 -1.82
CA PHE A 505 -1.15 16.51 -1.24
C PHE A 505 -2.30 17.36 -1.77
N ILE A 506 -2.63 18.42 -1.04
CA ILE A 506 -3.38 19.59 -1.49
C ILE A 506 -2.53 20.80 -1.18
N GLU A 507 -2.24 21.65 -2.19
CA GLU A 507 -1.31 22.76 -2.05
C GLU A 507 -1.91 24.06 -2.56
N LEU A 508 -1.91 25.10 -1.74
CA LEU A 508 -2.20 26.49 -2.12
C LEU A 508 -0.91 27.12 -2.65
N GLN A 509 -1.00 27.71 -3.83
CA GLN A 509 0.14 28.24 -4.58
C GLN A 509 -0.12 29.66 -5.09
N GLY A 510 0.94 30.44 -5.27
CA GLY A 510 0.90 31.74 -5.94
C GLY A 510 1.51 31.66 -7.33
N ASN A 511 0.80 32.16 -8.34
CA ASN A 511 1.30 32.26 -9.70
C ASN A 511 2.21 33.50 -9.83
N VAL A 512 3.47 33.28 -10.24
CA VAL A 512 4.47 34.34 -10.36
C VAL A 512 4.13 35.33 -11.48
N GLY A 513 3.54 34.85 -12.58
CA GLY A 513 3.24 35.68 -13.77
C GLY A 513 1.95 36.49 -13.64
N THR A 514 0.90 35.95 -12.98
CA THR A 514 -0.42 36.60 -12.90
C THR A 514 -0.75 37.18 -11.52
N ASP A 515 0.12 36.96 -10.53
CA ASP A 515 -0.09 37.36 -9.12
C ASP A 515 -1.41 36.84 -8.54
N THR A 516 -1.86 35.65 -8.92
CA THR A 516 -3.11 35.03 -8.48
C THR A 516 -2.91 33.70 -7.77
N LEU A 517 -3.87 33.33 -6.92
CA LEU A 517 -3.84 32.06 -6.18
C LEU A 517 -4.29 30.88 -7.04
N TYR A 518 -3.56 29.77 -6.88
CA TYR A 518 -3.85 28.46 -7.45
C TYR A 518 -3.94 27.40 -6.37
N VAL A 519 -4.58 26.28 -6.68
CA VAL A 519 -4.58 25.11 -5.83
C VAL A 519 -4.24 23.86 -6.66
N GLN A 520 -3.28 23.06 -6.20
CA GLN A 520 -3.01 21.74 -6.76
C GLN A 520 -3.36 20.63 -5.80
N LEU A 521 -3.80 19.51 -6.37
CA LEU A 521 -4.24 18.33 -5.66
C LEU A 521 -3.64 17.06 -6.29
N HIS A 522 -3.05 16.20 -5.48
CA HIS A 522 -2.56 14.88 -5.87
C HIS A 522 -3.26 13.76 -5.12
N SER A 523 -3.98 12.89 -5.83
CA SER A 523 -4.68 11.72 -5.27
C SER A 523 -5.04 10.71 -6.37
N GLY A 524 -5.47 9.49 -6.03
CA GLY A 524 -5.64 8.41 -7.02
C GLY A 524 -6.89 7.55 -6.85
N SER A 525 -6.83 6.35 -7.43
CA SER A 525 -7.92 5.37 -7.49
C SER A 525 -8.17 4.61 -6.19
N ARG A 526 -7.46 4.99 -5.12
CA ARG A 526 -7.62 4.47 -3.77
C ARG A 526 -7.70 2.92 -3.74
N GLY A 527 -8.49 2.35 -2.82
CA GLY A 527 -8.69 0.91 -2.71
C GLY A 527 -9.38 0.24 -3.91
N PHE A 528 -10.09 1.00 -4.76
CA PHE A 528 -10.75 0.47 -5.96
C PHE A 528 -9.73 0.05 -7.02
N GLY A 529 -8.89 0.97 -7.50
CA GLY A 529 -7.89 0.66 -8.52
C GLY A 529 -6.83 -0.35 -8.04
N HIS A 530 -6.46 -0.29 -6.74
CA HIS A 530 -5.59 -1.30 -6.15
C HIS A 530 -6.22 -2.70 -6.21
N GLY A 531 -7.52 -2.81 -5.93
CA GLY A 531 -8.26 -4.06 -6.00
C GLY A 531 -8.33 -4.63 -7.41
N LEU A 532 -8.59 -3.78 -8.42
CA LEU A 532 -8.58 -4.18 -9.85
C LEU A 532 -7.21 -4.69 -10.26
N ALA A 533 -6.16 -3.94 -9.95
CA ALA A 533 -4.79 -4.31 -10.27
C ALA A 533 -4.37 -5.65 -9.69
N THR A 534 -4.65 -5.89 -8.41
CA THR A 534 -4.33 -7.14 -7.73
C THR A 534 -4.98 -8.33 -8.43
N ASN A 535 -6.23 -8.19 -8.87
CA ASN A 535 -6.95 -9.24 -9.58
C ASN A 535 -6.29 -9.58 -10.93
N TYR A 536 -5.98 -8.56 -11.74
CA TYR A 536 -5.42 -8.78 -13.08
C TYR A 536 -3.94 -9.20 -13.07
N PHE A 537 -3.15 -8.78 -12.11
CA PHE A 537 -1.79 -9.33 -11.93
C PHE A 537 -1.80 -10.83 -11.72
N GLN A 538 -2.74 -11.32 -10.95
CA GLN A 538 -2.87 -12.76 -10.69
C GLN A 538 -3.28 -13.50 -11.97
N LEU A 539 -4.27 -12.99 -12.71
CA LEU A 539 -4.72 -13.58 -13.98
C LEU A 539 -3.60 -13.61 -15.02
N ALA A 540 -2.79 -12.55 -15.13
CA ALA A 540 -1.64 -12.54 -16.04
C ALA A 540 -0.57 -13.56 -15.65
N LYS A 541 -0.38 -13.83 -14.39
CA LYS A 541 0.53 -14.86 -13.90
C LYS A 541 0.01 -16.27 -14.17
N GLU A 542 -1.29 -16.46 -14.06
CA GLU A 542 -1.96 -17.74 -14.38
C GLU A 542 -1.89 -18.05 -15.88
N GLU A 543 -2.12 -17.07 -16.75
CA GLU A 543 -1.99 -17.23 -18.20
C GLU A 543 -0.54 -17.42 -18.65
N ASN A 544 0.41 -16.74 -18.00
CA ASN A 544 1.83 -16.85 -18.33
C ASN A 544 2.69 -17.18 -17.09
N PRO A 545 2.80 -18.45 -16.71
CA PRO A 545 3.61 -18.90 -15.57
C PRO A 545 5.09 -18.56 -15.67
N ALA A 546 5.62 -18.29 -16.86
CA ALA A 546 7.02 -17.91 -17.10
C ALA A 546 7.35 -16.48 -16.65
N ILE A 547 6.35 -15.63 -16.42
CA ILE A 547 6.55 -14.28 -15.86
C ILE A 547 7.27 -14.37 -14.51
N LYS A 548 8.48 -13.78 -14.44
CA LYS A 548 9.36 -13.89 -13.28
C LYS A 548 8.91 -13.04 -12.09
N ALA A 549 8.24 -11.93 -12.36
CA ALA A 549 7.74 -11.00 -11.36
C ALA A 549 6.35 -10.50 -11.79
N LEU A 550 5.40 -10.35 -10.90
CA LEU A 550 4.00 -9.97 -11.19
C LEU A 550 3.87 -8.64 -11.93
N ASP A 551 4.69 -7.69 -11.58
CA ASP A 551 4.78 -6.38 -12.21
C ASP A 551 5.33 -6.41 -13.65
N LEU A 552 5.81 -7.54 -14.13
CA LEU A 552 6.10 -7.83 -15.54
C LEU A 552 4.96 -8.59 -16.23
N GLY A 553 3.80 -8.68 -15.58
CA GLY A 553 2.59 -9.23 -16.15
C GLY A 553 2.09 -8.43 -17.36
N TYR A 554 1.52 -9.14 -18.32
CA TYR A 554 0.91 -8.56 -19.53
C TYR A 554 -0.16 -9.49 -20.10
N PHE A 555 -1.03 -8.92 -20.93
CA PHE A 555 -1.96 -9.66 -21.78
C PHE A 555 -1.69 -9.31 -23.24
N THR A 556 -1.74 -10.32 -24.14
CA THR A 556 -1.71 -10.11 -25.58
C THR A 556 -3.14 -10.12 -26.13
N PRO A 557 -3.40 -9.68 -27.36
CA PRO A 557 -4.75 -9.66 -27.95
C PRO A 557 -5.47 -11.01 -27.98
N GLU A 558 -4.72 -12.11 -27.93
CA GLU A 558 -5.24 -13.48 -27.88
C GLU A 558 -5.71 -13.89 -26.49
N SER A 559 -5.33 -13.14 -25.46
CA SER A 559 -5.73 -13.40 -24.08
C SER A 559 -7.21 -13.13 -23.87
N ALA A 560 -7.89 -14.03 -23.17
CA ALA A 560 -9.29 -13.84 -22.76
C ALA A 560 -9.48 -12.61 -21.87
N HIS A 561 -8.42 -12.19 -21.14
CA HIS A 561 -8.46 -11.08 -20.19
C HIS A 561 -7.96 -9.74 -20.77
N TYR A 562 -7.54 -9.69 -22.04
CA TYR A 562 -6.99 -8.48 -22.64
C TYR A 562 -7.96 -7.29 -22.60
N ARG A 563 -9.19 -7.49 -23.08
CA ARG A 563 -10.23 -6.45 -23.08
C ARG A 563 -10.70 -6.11 -21.67
N ASP A 564 -10.85 -7.11 -20.84
CA ASP A 564 -11.27 -6.93 -19.44
C ASP A 564 -10.27 -6.10 -18.65
N TYR A 565 -8.97 -6.29 -18.90
CA TYR A 565 -7.94 -5.49 -18.26
C TYR A 565 -7.96 -4.04 -18.73
N LEU A 566 -8.16 -3.76 -20.02
CA LEU A 566 -8.32 -2.40 -20.52
C LEU A 566 -9.53 -1.69 -19.89
N ASN A 567 -10.66 -2.39 -19.77
CA ASN A 567 -11.85 -1.88 -19.08
C ASN A 567 -11.58 -1.60 -17.60
N ALA A 568 -10.85 -2.47 -16.92
CA ALA A 568 -10.49 -2.30 -15.52
C ALA A 568 -9.58 -1.08 -15.31
N VAL A 569 -8.62 -0.84 -16.21
CA VAL A 569 -7.77 0.36 -16.18
C VAL A 569 -8.61 1.61 -16.39
N ALA A 570 -9.52 1.62 -17.36
CA ALA A 570 -10.43 2.73 -17.62
C ALA A 570 -11.35 3.02 -16.42
N ALA A 571 -11.94 1.99 -15.82
CA ALA A 571 -12.78 2.12 -14.62
C ALA A 571 -12.01 2.65 -13.42
N GLY A 572 -10.79 2.16 -13.20
CA GLY A 572 -9.88 2.67 -12.16
C GLY A 572 -9.48 4.13 -12.39
N GLY A 573 -9.27 4.51 -13.66
CA GLY A 573 -9.02 5.88 -14.10
C GLY A 573 -10.22 6.79 -13.85
N ASN A 574 -11.43 6.39 -14.25
CA ASN A 574 -12.67 7.12 -13.99
C ASN A 574 -12.88 7.34 -12.50
N PHE A 575 -12.64 6.31 -11.68
CA PHE A 575 -12.67 6.48 -10.22
C PHE A 575 -11.68 7.54 -9.74
N ALA A 576 -10.44 7.51 -10.22
CA ALA A 576 -9.41 8.46 -9.79
C ALA A 576 -9.77 9.89 -10.16
N ILE A 577 -10.30 10.11 -11.37
CA ILE A 577 -10.77 11.40 -11.86
C ILE A 577 -11.90 11.91 -10.96
N VAL A 578 -12.92 11.09 -10.74
CA VAL A 578 -14.06 11.45 -9.88
C VAL A 578 -13.63 11.66 -8.43
N ASN A 579 -12.67 10.90 -7.92
CA ASN A 579 -12.13 11.11 -6.58
C ASN A 579 -11.51 12.50 -6.41
N ARG A 580 -10.75 12.95 -7.42
CA ARG A 580 -10.18 14.31 -7.41
C ARG A 580 -11.25 15.40 -7.61
N LEU A 581 -12.22 15.20 -8.50
CA LEU A 581 -13.33 16.13 -8.69
C LEU A 581 -14.18 16.29 -7.42
N ALA A 582 -14.46 15.20 -6.73
CA ALA A 582 -15.20 15.23 -5.47
C ALA A 582 -14.44 15.97 -4.34
N MET A 583 -13.11 15.85 -4.32
CA MET A 583 -12.29 16.66 -3.41
C MET A 583 -12.23 18.12 -3.85
N PHE A 584 -12.11 18.38 -5.17
CA PHE A 584 -12.12 19.74 -5.70
C PHE A 584 -13.36 20.52 -5.25
N GLU A 585 -14.55 19.94 -5.30
CA GLU A 585 -15.78 20.55 -4.76
C GLU A 585 -15.60 21.02 -3.31
N GLN A 586 -15.03 20.18 -2.47
CA GLN A 586 -14.80 20.49 -1.05
C GLN A 586 -13.70 21.54 -0.85
N ILE A 587 -12.65 21.48 -1.68
CA ILE A 587 -11.56 22.46 -1.66
C ILE A 587 -12.03 23.82 -2.16
N ALA A 588 -12.86 23.86 -3.21
CA ALA A 588 -13.44 25.09 -3.75
C ALA A 588 -14.36 25.79 -2.72
N MET A 589 -15.16 25.02 -1.99
CA MET A 589 -15.96 25.56 -0.88
C MET A 589 -15.08 26.14 0.24
N ALA A 590 -14.00 25.45 0.61
CA ALA A 590 -13.06 25.93 1.62
C ALA A 590 -12.34 27.21 1.14
N PHE A 591 -11.96 27.26 -0.13
CA PHE A 591 -11.29 28.40 -0.73
C PHE A 591 -12.23 29.64 -0.73
N GLU A 592 -13.48 29.47 -1.16
CA GLU A 592 -14.49 30.52 -1.18
C GLU A 592 -14.81 31.05 0.22
N GLU A 593 -14.86 30.17 1.23
CA GLU A 593 -15.08 30.56 2.64
C GLU A 593 -13.91 31.40 3.20
N VAL A 594 -12.69 31.14 2.74
CA VAL A 594 -11.50 31.86 3.23
C VAL A 594 -11.24 33.13 2.45
N PHE A 595 -11.40 33.10 1.12
CA PHE A 595 -10.96 34.19 0.22
C PHE A 595 -12.11 34.96 -0.45
N GLY A 596 -13.38 34.50 -0.26
CA GLY A 596 -14.59 35.21 -0.76
C GLY A 596 -14.72 35.18 -2.29
N ARG A 597 -14.01 34.31 -3.00
CA ARG A 597 -14.02 34.20 -4.46
C ARG A 597 -13.98 32.72 -4.89
N PRO A 598 -14.59 32.37 -6.03
CA PRO A 598 -14.63 31.00 -6.52
C PRO A 598 -13.25 30.53 -6.99
N LEU A 599 -13.07 29.23 -6.95
CA LEU A 599 -11.93 28.50 -7.51
C LEU A 599 -12.39 27.78 -8.79
N SER A 600 -11.67 27.96 -9.89
CA SER A 600 -11.99 27.38 -11.21
C SER A 600 -11.00 26.28 -11.57
N LEU A 601 -11.51 25.14 -12.04
CA LEU A 601 -10.69 24.01 -12.46
C LEU A 601 -9.89 24.34 -13.73
N VAL A 602 -8.56 24.27 -13.68
CA VAL A 602 -7.66 24.43 -14.84
C VAL A 602 -7.57 23.12 -15.60
N TYR A 603 -7.15 22.05 -14.93
CA TYR A 603 -6.98 20.72 -15.54
C TYR A 603 -6.94 19.61 -14.51
N GLU A 604 -7.37 18.43 -14.96
CA GLU A 604 -7.30 17.16 -14.27
C GLU A 604 -6.53 16.17 -15.15
N ILE A 605 -5.60 15.43 -14.58
CA ILE A 605 -4.77 14.50 -15.36
C ILE A 605 -4.37 13.26 -14.56
N SER A 606 -4.53 12.11 -15.20
CA SER A 606 -4.04 10.83 -14.69
C SER A 606 -2.67 10.52 -15.26
N HIS A 607 -1.76 9.94 -14.44
CA HIS A 607 -0.37 9.68 -14.80
C HIS A 607 0.04 8.21 -14.71
N ASN A 608 -0.94 7.33 -14.50
CA ASN A 608 -0.79 5.88 -14.46
C ASN A 608 -1.96 5.26 -15.23
N LEU A 609 -1.84 5.17 -16.54
CA LEU A 609 -2.86 4.66 -17.45
C LEU A 609 -2.24 3.92 -18.64
N VAL A 610 -3.04 3.10 -19.31
CA VAL A 610 -2.79 2.64 -20.69
C VAL A 610 -3.96 3.08 -21.56
N GLN A 611 -3.68 3.66 -22.73
CA GLN A 611 -4.67 4.15 -23.67
C GLN A 611 -4.26 3.82 -25.10
N ARG A 612 -5.27 3.55 -25.96
CA ARG A 612 -5.05 3.36 -27.39
C ARG A 612 -5.01 4.74 -28.06
N GLU A 613 -3.90 5.07 -28.70
CA GLU A 613 -3.63 6.36 -29.31
C GLU A 613 -2.99 6.19 -30.70
N HIS A 614 -3.15 7.19 -31.58
CA HIS A 614 -2.49 7.19 -32.88
C HIS A 614 -1.15 7.93 -32.78
N HIS A 615 -0.07 7.28 -33.20
CA HIS A 615 1.27 7.85 -33.22
C HIS A 615 1.74 8.04 -34.67
N PRO A 616 2.31 9.20 -35.09
CA PRO A 616 2.66 9.46 -36.49
C PRO A 616 3.72 8.51 -37.05
N GLU A 617 4.64 8.04 -36.21
CA GLU A 617 5.72 7.11 -36.59
C GLU A 617 5.32 5.63 -36.50
N PHE A 618 4.42 5.26 -35.57
CA PHE A 618 4.15 3.86 -35.22
C PHE A 618 2.69 3.42 -35.50
N GLY A 619 1.82 4.31 -35.98
CA GLY A 619 0.41 4.02 -36.18
C GLY A 619 -0.37 3.89 -34.87
N TRP A 620 -1.35 3.00 -34.82
CA TRP A 620 -2.12 2.77 -33.61
C TRP A 620 -1.30 1.99 -32.57
N VAL A 621 -1.17 2.55 -31.37
CA VAL A 621 -0.38 2.00 -30.27
C VAL A 621 -1.16 2.04 -28.96
N HIS A 622 -0.82 1.15 -28.04
CA HIS A 622 -1.14 1.30 -26.63
C HIS A 622 -0.02 2.09 -25.93
N VAL A 623 -0.35 3.27 -25.45
CA VAL A 623 0.57 4.12 -24.70
C VAL A 623 0.39 3.86 -23.21
N HIS A 624 1.35 3.20 -22.60
CA HIS A 624 1.43 2.95 -21.16
C HIS A 624 2.19 4.09 -20.50
N ARG A 625 1.63 4.65 -19.45
CA ARG A 625 2.24 5.75 -18.67
C ARG A 625 2.41 5.34 -17.22
N LYS A 626 3.64 5.32 -16.76
CA LYS A 626 4.01 5.10 -15.36
C LYS A 626 4.72 6.32 -14.80
N GLY A 627 3.98 7.13 -14.07
CA GLY A 627 4.50 8.41 -13.61
C GLY A 627 4.71 9.40 -14.77
N ALA A 628 3.88 9.30 -15.81
CA ALA A 628 3.91 10.20 -16.96
C ALA A 628 2.48 10.63 -17.34
N THR A 629 2.33 11.85 -17.82
CA THR A 629 1.05 12.46 -18.18
C THR A 629 0.94 12.68 -19.68
N ARG A 630 -0.29 12.69 -20.22
CA ARG A 630 -0.55 13.03 -21.63
C ARG A 630 -0.10 14.45 -21.95
N ALA A 631 0.41 14.62 -23.18
CA ALA A 631 0.91 15.90 -23.68
C ALA A 631 0.55 16.04 -25.19
N PHE A 632 -0.75 16.14 -25.50
CA PHE A 632 -1.19 16.34 -26.88
C PHE A 632 -1.05 17.80 -27.28
N PRO A 633 -0.36 18.13 -28.41
CA PRO A 633 -0.26 19.49 -28.93
C PRO A 633 -1.61 19.98 -29.47
N ALA A 634 -1.69 21.27 -29.77
CA ALA A 634 -2.86 21.87 -30.43
C ALA A 634 -3.16 21.13 -31.74
N GLY A 635 -4.45 20.88 -32.00
CA GLY A 635 -4.92 20.20 -33.18
C GLY A 635 -4.91 18.65 -33.14
N TYR A 636 -4.41 18.04 -32.06
CA TYR A 636 -4.45 16.60 -31.89
C TYR A 636 -5.77 16.12 -31.25
N ASP A 637 -6.10 16.65 -30.09
CA ASP A 637 -7.30 16.30 -29.31
C ASP A 637 -8.11 17.57 -28.91
N ASP A 638 -7.42 18.66 -28.61
CA ASP A 638 -8.00 20.00 -28.44
C ASP A 638 -7.55 20.91 -29.56
N PRO A 639 -8.44 21.30 -30.50
CA PRO A 639 -8.08 22.10 -31.66
C PRO A 639 -7.63 23.52 -31.35
N GLN A 640 -7.88 24.07 -30.15
CA GLN A 640 -7.61 25.47 -29.84
C GLN A 640 -6.32 25.68 -29.05
N ALA A 641 -5.94 24.75 -28.18
CA ALA A 641 -4.71 24.86 -27.39
C ALA A 641 -4.27 23.46 -26.94
N GLY A 642 -2.99 23.13 -27.03
CA GLY A 642 -2.46 21.86 -26.54
C GLY A 642 -2.83 21.59 -25.06
N HIS A 643 -2.75 20.34 -24.64
CA HIS A 643 -3.05 19.94 -23.26
C HIS A 643 -2.22 20.71 -22.23
N PRO A 644 -2.83 21.23 -21.17
CA PRO A 644 -2.10 21.65 -19.98
C PRO A 644 -1.42 20.45 -19.33
N ILE A 645 -0.19 20.64 -18.87
CA ILE A 645 0.63 19.63 -18.22
C ILE A 645 0.95 20.12 -16.83
N LEU A 646 0.68 19.30 -15.82
CA LEU A 646 0.90 19.65 -14.41
C LEU A 646 2.16 18.97 -13.90
N ILE A 647 3.21 19.75 -13.62
CA ILE A 647 4.45 19.26 -13.02
C ILE A 647 4.58 19.85 -11.62
N PRO A 648 4.12 19.15 -10.58
CA PRO A 648 4.36 19.56 -9.21
C PRO A 648 5.84 19.55 -8.88
N GLY A 649 6.27 20.60 -8.19
CA GLY A 649 7.51 20.63 -7.47
C GLY A 649 7.45 19.82 -6.19
N SER A 650 8.41 20.04 -5.32
CA SER A 650 8.26 19.68 -3.91
C SER A 650 7.42 20.75 -3.20
N ASN A 651 6.97 20.48 -1.98
CA ASN A 651 6.18 21.44 -1.20
C ASN A 651 6.96 22.74 -0.79
N ARG A 652 8.17 22.98 -1.32
CA ARG A 652 8.98 24.21 -1.21
C ARG A 652 9.62 24.60 -2.52
N ASP A 653 9.50 23.78 -3.57
CA ASP A 653 10.00 24.08 -4.91
C ASP A 653 8.82 24.47 -5.82
N SER A 654 9.06 25.31 -6.83
CA SER A 654 8.00 25.73 -7.74
C SER A 654 7.37 24.54 -8.46
N SER A 655 6.05 24.56 -8.62
CA SER A 655 5.31 23.73 -9.56
C SER A 655 5.15 24.48 -10.88
N PHE A 656 4.92 23.74 -11.97
CA PHE A 656 4.75 24.34 -13.28
C PHE A 656 3.48 23.83 -13.97
N ILE A 657 2.80 24.73 -14.68
CA ILE A 657 1.83 24.39 -15.70
C ILE A 657 2.49 24.64 -17.04
N LEU A 658 2.62 23.59 -17.86
CA LEU A 658 3.17 23.64 -19.19
C LEU A 658 2.06 23.45 -20.21
N ARG A 659 2.33 23.81 -21.46
CA ARG A 659 1.51 23.55 -22.63
C ARG A 659 2.25 22.59 -23.57
N ALA A 660 1.58 21.50 -23.97
CA ALA A 660 2.15 20.54 -24.91
C ALA A 660 2.52 21.20 -26.23
N ALA A 661 3.66 20.83 -26.80
CA ALA A 661 4.22 21.38 -28.03
C ALA A 661 4.40 20.27 -29.11
N ASP A 662 4.71 20.67 -30.33
CA ASP A 662 4.69 19.81 -31.52
C ASP A 662 5.63 18.60 -31.44
N GLN A 663 6.76 18.73 -30.72
CA GLN A 663 7.71 17.63 -30.55
C GLN A 663 7.27 16.60 -29.51
N ALA A 664 6.11 16.75 -28.88
CA ALA A 664 5.62 15.81 -27.86
C ALA A 664 5.46 14.36 -28.39
N HIS A 665 5.31 14.19 -29.71
CA HIS A 665 5.30 12.86 -30.34
C HIS A 665 6.59 12.06 -30.09
N LEU A 666 7.75 12.74 -29.91
CA LEU A 666 9.03 12.07 -29.64
C LEU A 666 9.02 11.23 -28.36
N SER A 667 8.18 11.58 -27.40
CA SER A 667 7.98 10.89 -26.12
C SER A 667 6.67 10.10 -26.05
N GLY A 668 6.03 9.82 -27.19
CA GLY A 668 4.71 9.20 -27.23
C GLY A 668 3.62 10.09 -26.63
N TYR A 669 3.65 11.40 -26.97
CA TYR A 669 2.72 12.41 -26.45
C TYR A 669 2.62 12.41 -24.92
N SER A 670 3.76 12.35 -24.26
CA SER A 670 3.82 12.21 -22.81
C SER A 670 4.98 13.00 -22.21
N VAL A 671 4.79 13.51 -21.01
CA VAL A 671 5.83 14.13 -20.18
C VAL A 671 5.75 13.60 -18.75
N ASN A 672 6.76 13.90 -17.94
CA ASN A 672 6.82 13.52 -16.53
C ASN A 672 5.61 14.07 -15.74
N HIS A 673 5.30 13.39 -14.62
CA HIS A 673 4.19 13.77 -13.73
C HIS A 673 4.61 14.60 -12.52
N GLY A 674 5.91 14.83 -12.32
CA GLY A 674 6.46 15.56 -11.18
C GLY A 674 7.96 15.71 -11.27
N SER A 675 8.59 16.14 -10.18
CA SER A 675 10.05 16.35 -10.14
C SER A 675 10.86 15.05 -10.01
N GLY A 676 10.24 13.97 -9.56
CA GLY A 676 10.93 12.73 -9.25
C GLY A 676 11.82 12.83 -8.01
N ARG A 677 12.11 11.72 -7.40
CA ARG A 677 12.96 11.67 -6.20
C ARG A 677 14.44 11.55 -6.58
N ARG A 678 15.31 12.28 -5.87
CA ARG A 678 16.76 12.12 -5.95
C ARG A 678 17.33 11.26 -4.82
N MET A 679 16.57 11.06 -3.76
CA MET A 679 16.93 10.18 -2.66
C MET A 679 15.71 9.40 -2.17
N SER A 680 15.95 8.19 -1.68
CA SER A 680 14.89 7.40 -1.08
C SER A 680 14.32 8.10 0.15
N ARG A 681 13.06 7.82 0.50
CA ARG A 681 12.44 8.38 1.73
C ARG A 681 13.29 8.07 2.97
N THR A 682 13.89 6.87 3.03
CA THR A 682 14.81 6.48 4.12
C THR A 682 16.06 7.35 4.17
N ALA A 683 16.67 7.64 3.02
CA ALA A 683 17.84 8.50 2.95
C ALA A 683 17.50 9.92 3.43
N ALA A 684 16.36 10.47 3.02
CA ALA A 684 15.87 11.77 3.46
C ALA A 684 15.67 11.80 5.00
N ARG A 685 15.03 10.80 5.57
CA ARG A 685 14.81 10.72 7.04
C ARG A 685 16.09 10.54 7.85
N LYS A 686 17.13 9.95 7.25
CA LYS A 686 18.44 9.77 7.92
C LYS A 686 19.35 10.97 7.77
N GLY A 687 19.32 11.59 6.59
CA GLY A 687 20.23 12.66 6.23
C GLY A 687 19.72 14.06 6.59
N LEU A 688 18.42 14.23 6.74
CA LEU A 688 17.80 15.52 7.06
C LEU A 688 17.40 15.61 8.53
N LYS A 689 17.45 16.79 9.08
CA LYS A 689 17.06 17.05 10.47
C LYS A 689 15.70 17.75 10.51
N GLN A 690 14.74 17.22 11.26
CA GLN A 690 13.37 17.70 11.33
C GLN A 690 13.29 19.20 11.66
N ASP A 691 14.07 19.67 12.63
CA ASP A 691 14.05 21.06 13.07
C ASP A 691 14.59 22.01 11.99
N GLU A 692 15.65 21.59 11.25
CA GLU A 692 16.22 22.36 10.14
C GLU A 692 15.22 22.43 8.98
N VAL A 693 14.57 21.33 8.66
CA VAL A 693 13.51 21.27 7.63
C VAL A 693 12.35 22.18 8.03
N ASN A 694 11.80 22.04 9.23
CA ASN A 694 10.69 22.88 9.70
C ASN A 694 11.07 24.38 9.74
N ALA A 695 12.32 24.72 10.10
CA ALA A 695 12.82 26.09 10.11
C ALA A 695 12.86 26.68 8.70
N ALA A 696 13.38 25.92 7.72
CA ALA A 696 13.48 26.37 6.33
C ALA A 696 12.10 26.62 5.68
N TYR A 697 11.07 25.87 6.06
CA TYR A 697 9.69 26.12 5.58
C TYR A 697 9.05 27.34 6.26
N ARG A 698 9.31 27.54 7.55
CA ARG A 698 8.87 28.75 8.27
C ARG A 698 9.52 30.00 7.70
N GLU A 699 10.82 29.94 7.41
CA GLU A 699 11.56 31.03 6.79
C GLU A 699 11.03 31.37 5.39
N ALA A 700 10.69 30.34 4.60
CA ALA A 700 10.04 30.49 3.31
C ALA A 700 8.55 30.94 3.42
N GLY A 701 8.02 31.09 4.62
CA GLY A 701 6.63 31.47 4.88
C GLY A 701 5.60 30.42 4.47
N ILE A 702 5.99 29.15 4.28
CA ILE A 702 5.10 28.05 3.84
C ILE A 702 4.45 27.38 5.05
N VAL A 703 3.11 27.29 5.04
CA VAL A 703 2.32 26.64 6.10
C VAL A 703 2.06 25.19 5.72
N VAL A 704 2.62 24.24 6.46
CA VAL A 704 2.39 22.79 6.24
C VAL A 704 1.41 22.24 7.27
N ASN A 705 0.40 21.53 6.81
CA ASN A 705 -0.70 20.98 7.62
C ASN A 705 -1.35 22.04 8.54
N THR A 706 -1.84 21.63 9.70
CA THR A 706 -2.38 22.53 10.74
C THR A 706 -1.46 22.70 11.93
N ASP A 707 -0.42 21.90 12.02
CA ASP A 707 0.58 21.85 13.09
C ASP A 707 1.96 22.40 12.70
N GLY A 708 2.16 22.72 11.41
CA GLY A 708 3.42 23.24 10.89
C GLY A 708 4.55 22.20 10.78
N VAL A 709 4.23 20.92 10.93
CA VAL A 709 5.23 19.83 10.83
C VAL A 709 5.34 19.35 9.39
N VAL A 710 6.53 19.52 8.81
CA VAL A 710 6.83 19.05 7.46
C VAL A 710 7.16 17.55 7.50
N PRO A 711 6.48 16.69 6.73
CA PRO A 711 6.94 15.31 6.56
C PRO A 711 8.34 15.31 5.94
N ILE A 712 9.34 14.92 6.72
CA ILE A 712 10.77 15.12 6.37
C ILE A 712 11.18 14.43 5.07
N ASP A 713 10.58 13.30 4.78
CA ASP A 713 10.79 12.53 3.55
C ASP A 713 10.07 13.10 2.33
N GLU A 714 9.17 14.03 2.53
CA GLU A 714 8.47 14.80 1.51
C GLU A 714 8.98 16.24 1.41
N SER A 715 10.09 16.55 2.10
CA SER A 715 10.76 17.84 1.99
C SER A 715 11.42 18.05 0.62
N LYS A 716 11.67 19.30 0.25
CA LYS A 716 12.33 19.70 -1.01
C LYS A 716 13.62 18.90 -1.28
N ASP A 717 14.42 18.68 -0.26
CA ASP A 717 15.75 18.08 -0.37
C ASP A 717 15.73 16.61 -0.78
N ALA A 718 14.55 15.96 -0.73
CA ALA A 718 14.35 14.58 -1.16
C ALA A 718 14.06 14.45 -2.67
N TYR A 719 13.82 15.56 -3.38
CA TYR A 719 13.39 15.60 -4.78
C TYR A 719 14.45 16.21 -5.71
N LYS A 720 14.36 15.92 -7.01
CA LYS A 720 15.12 16.62 -8.05
C LYS A 720 14.60 18.06 -8.15
N SER A 721 15.41 18.97 -8.70
CA SER A 721 14.95 20.32 -8.97
C SER A 721 13.84 20.33 -10.02
N SER A 722 12.68 20.88 -9.69
CA SER A 722 11.55 20.99 -10.64
C SER A 722 11.93 21.84 -11.88
N ARG A 723 12.75 22.88 -11.72
CA ARG A 723 13.26 23.68 -12.84
C ARG A 723 14.10 22.87 -13.80
N GLU A 724 15.02 22.06 -13.31
CA GLU A 724 15.89 21.21 -14.15
C GLU A 724 15.09 20.14 -14.89
N VAL A 725 14.10 19.57 -14.22
CA VAL A 725 13.19 18.60 -14.82
C VAL A 725 12.36 19.24 -15.94
N VAL A 726 11.85 20.46 -15.74
CA VAL A 726 11.12 21.24 -16.75
C VAL A 726 12.04 21.67 -17.89
N GLU A 727 13.31 22.05 -17.60
CA GLU A 727 14.31 22.35 -18.61
C GLU A 727 14.54 21.19 -19.58
N ALA A 728 14.62 19.97 -19.10
CA ALA A 728 14.75 18.78 -19.95
C ALA A 728 13.56 18.62 -20.92
N VAL A 729 12.35 18.90 -20.44
CA VAL A 729 11.11 18.84 -21.24
C VAL A 729 11.09 19.94 -22.33
N THR A 730 11.40 21.17 -21.95
CA THR A 730 11.39 22.33 -22.86
C THR A 730 12.53 22.30 -23.87
N ARG A 731 13.71 21.83 -23.46
CA ARG A 731 14.88 21.64 -24.35
C ARG A 731 14.59 20.65 -25.48
N ALA A 732 13.81 19.59 -25.19
CA ALA A 732 13.39 18.61 -26.19
C ALA A 732 12.15 19.04 -27.00
N GLY A 733 11.63 20.26 -26.77
CA GLY A 733 10.46 20.79 -27.46
C GLY A 733 9.16 20.05 -27.19
N LEU A 734 9.08 19.27 -26.08
CA LEU A 734 7.88 18.50 -25.73
C LEU A 734 6.77 19.40 -25.19
N ALA A 735 7.12 20.48 -24.52
CA ALA A 735 6.18 21.45 -23.96
C ALA A 735 6.85 22.82 -23.73
N THR A 736 6.03 23.86 -23.55
CA THR A 736 6.41 25.23 -23.20
C THR A 736 5.86 25.60 -21.82
N ILE A 737 6.58 26.44 -21.06
CA ILE A 737 6.13 26.91 -19.73
C ILE A 737 5.01 27.94 -19.93
N GLU A 738 3.87 27.73 -19.26
CA GLU A 738 2.75 28.68 -19.21
C GLU A 738 2.67 29.41 -17.87
N HIS A 739 2.82 28.67 -16.77
CA HIS A 739 2.80 29.24 -15.43
C HIS A 739 3.86 28.60 -14.52
N GLU A 740 4.42 29.43 -13.65
CA GLU A 740 5.22 29.02 -12.50
C GLU A 740 4.46 29.33 -11.23
N LEU A 741 4.29 28.32 -10.37
CA LEU A 741 3.49 28.38 -9.16
C LEU A 741 4.38 28.11 -7.94
N VAL A 742 4.47 29.08 -7.03
CA VAL A 742 5.23 28.95 -5.78
C VAL A 742 4.33 28.46 -4.65
N PRO A 743 4.75 27.48 -3.84
CA PRO A 743 3.96 26.96 -2.73
C PRO A 743 3.80 27.98 -1.60
N LEU A 744 2.60 28.12 -1.08
CA LEU A 744 2.23 29.00 0.06
C LEU A 744 1.74 28.21 1.26
N ALA A 745 0.95 27.17 1.01
CA ALA A 745 0.49 26.25 2.05
C ALA A 745 0.32 24.85 1.48
N SER A 746 0.64 23.82 2.25
CA SER A 746 0.56 22.42 1.83
C SER A 746 -0.13 21.55 2.87
N ILE A 747 -1.03 20.69 2.42
CA ILE A 747 -1.71 19.69 3.24
C ILE A 747 -1.28 18.31 2.77
N LYS A 748 -0.68 17.56 3.67
CA LYS A 748 -0.25 16.19 3.45
C LYS A 748 -1.10 15.24 4.29
N GLY A 749 -1.54 14.13 3.71
CA GLY A 749 -2.16 13.08 4.50
C GLY A 749 -1.15 12.54 5.52
N ASN A 750 -1.48 12.60 6.80
CA ASN A 750 -0.66 11.97 7.84
C ASN A 750 -0.65 10.45 7.58
N GLU A 751 0.54 9.90 7.34
CA GLU A 751 0.78 8.47 7.21
C GLU A 751 0.75 7.75 8.56
#